data_6a59483b6f7882da46d04f33d920373a
#
_entry.id   6a59483b6f7882da46d04f33d920373a
#
_cell.length_a   1.000
_cell.length_b   1.000
_cell.length_c   1.000
_cell.angle_alpha   90.00
_cell.angle_beta   90.00
_cell.angle_gamma   90.00
#
_symmetry.space_group_name_H-M   'P 1'
#
loop_
_entity.id
_entity.type
_entity.pdbx_description
1 polymer ?
#
loop_
_entity_poly.entity_id
_entity_poly.type
_entity_poly.pdbx_seq_one_letter_code
_entity_poly.pdbx_strand_id
1 'polypeptide(L)'
;MDKNSKIGYLLIALVFGGFLYFNQPDPAKIEAQKRYQDSIAAVQYEQEQAEIRVKEAHEAKLAEQSKDSTSFLFNALQGEKREITLKNEKLSVDISTLGARITSATLVTGYKDQQGNPITLFDDTDKIEIKKSRRHSEEVQNQFYFTFDGKEENINTSNMYFTPVEQSDSSVVMRLAFTADKYIDFCYALMSDSYMVNLTIEAHNMSGFFPSSTREVGINWDQLIRQQEKGFTFEQQYTNITYKIFDDDTDNLSERTNDKEEIKEPVDWVAFKNQFFSCIFIAGDRFNDVTLVSDTLNEGRGFMKNCSASMYTEFDPTGKAPTELQFYFGPNKYSTLKESNKLCINPDKDINLHELIYFGWPIVRLINRYFIIYLFDWLTNWGISIGIVLLLLTLIVKAAVYPFTYKSYVASAKMRALKPYIDEINAKYPKPEDAMRKQQEIMGLYSKYGANPMGGCLPMLIQMPIFIALFNFVPNAIELRQQSFLWAHDLSAYDALISWNTYIWPIGNHISIFCLLFCVTQILNTYYTSKMQPNMGGSPEQETQMKVMRWMMYIMPVVFFFIFNDYSSGLNYYYFLSTLISVFTFVYLRSAIKEDELLRKMQAYHEANKNNPKKRSGMMARLEALQQEQQRLLEEQQKRRKQ
;
A
#
# COMPACT_ATOMS: atom_id res chain seq x y z
N MET A 1 44.16 -6.45 8.57
CA MET A 1 43.60 -5.62 7.46
C MET A 1 44.76 -5.24 6.57
N ASP A 2 44.71 -5.65 5.32
CA ASP A 2 45.74 -5.48 4.32
C ASP A 2 45.82 -4.01 3.91
N LYS A 3 47.05 -3.51 3.55
CA LYS A 3 47.31 -2.10 3.19
C LYS A 3 46.37 -1.61 2.08
N ASN A 4 46.04 -2.49 1.13
CA ASN A 4 45.14 -2.20 0.02
C ASN A 4 43.66 -2.00 0.45
N SER A 5 43.18 -2.69 1.50
CA SER A 5 41.85 -2.49 2.06
C SER A 5 41.72 -1.12 2.75
N LYS A 6 42.76 -0.65 3.45
CA LYS A 6 42.77 0.69 4.07
C LYS A 6 42.74 1.80 3.03
N ILE A 7 43.45 1.63 1.91
CA ILE A 7 43.43 2.57 0.78
C ILE A 7 42.08 2.58 0.10
N GLY A 8 41.43 1.42 -0.03
CA GLY A 8 40.04 1.30 -0.57
C GLY A 8 39.03 2.08 0.27
N TYR A 9 39.08 1.93 1.60
CA TYR A 9 38.19 2.67 2.51
C TYR A 9 38.43 4.17 2.49
N LEU A 10 39.71 4.58 2.40
CA LEU A 10 40.09 5.99 2.28
C LEU A 10 39.60 6.59 0.97
N LEU A 11 39.70 5.86 -0.14
CA LEU A 11 39.18 6.26 -1.44
C LEU A 11 37.64 6.38 -1.44
N ILE A 12 36.93 5.41 -0.82
CA ILE A 12 35.48 5.49 -0.68
C ILE A 12 35.08 6.69 0.17
N ALA A 13 35.74 6.94 1.28
CA ALA A 13 35.47 8.10 2.11
C ALA A 13 35.78 9.42 1.39
N LEU A 14 36.85 9.47 0.57
CA LEU A 14 37.19 10.63 -0.27
C LEU A 14 36.18 10.85 -1.39
N VAL A 15 35.72 9.79 -2.05
CA VAL A 15 34.69 9.88 -3.10
C VAL A 15 33.34 10.31 -2.49
N PHE A 16 32.98 9.78 -1.31
CA PHE A 16 31.77 10.18 -0.62
C PHE A 16 31.84 11.61 -0.07
N GLY A 17 32.98 11.98 0.51
CA GLY A 17 33.24 13.35 0.95
C GLY A 17 33.30 14.34 -0.22
N GLY A 18 33.90 13.94 -1.34
CA GLY A 18 33.92 14.72 -2.58
C GLY A 18 32.51 14.87 -3.16
N PHE A 19 31.73 13.78 -3.20
CA PHE A 19 30.34 13.83 -3.64
C PHE A 19 29.46 14.74 -2.78
N LEU A 20 29.61 14.72 -1.45
CA LEU A 20 28.91 15.63 -0.54
C LEU A 20 29.38 17.09 -0.73
N TYR A 21 30.67 17.32 -0.97
CA TYR A 21 31.22 18.66 -1.19
C TYR A 21 30.77 19.25 -2.54
N PHE A 22 30.80 18.45 -3.61
CA PHE A 22 30.38 18.90 -4.95
C PHE A 22 28.85 18.96 -5.12
N ASN A 23 28.09 18.21 -4.30
CA ASN A 23 26.61 18.28 -4.26
C ASN A 23 26.09 19.26 -3.19
N GLN A 24 26.92 20.08 -2.57
CA GLN A 24 26.39 21.19 -1.78
C GLN A 24 25.62 22.13 -2.71
N PRO A 25 24.32 22.35 -2.43
CA PRO A 25 23.53 23.23 -3.29
C PRO A 25 24.12 24.66 -3.24
N ASP A 26 24.31 25.24 -4.41
CA ASP A 26 24.81 26.59 -4.60
C ASP A 26 23.98 27.59 -3.75
N PRO A 27 24.61 28.37 -2.85
CA PRO A 27 23.91 29.35 -2.02
C PRO A 27 23.03 30.31 -2.83
N ALA A 28 23.44 30.66 -4.06
CA ALA A 28 22.65 31.49 -4.96
C ALA A 28 21.36 30.77 -5.46
N LYS A 29 21.42 29.44 -5.69
CA LYS A 29 20.24 28.65 -6.04
C LYS A 29 19.28 28.51 -4.86
N ILE A 30 19.82 28.32 -3.64
CA ILE A 30 18.98 28.27 -2.42
C ILE A 30 18.26 29.62 -2.22
N GLU A 31 18.97 30.72 -2.42
CA GLU A 31 18.37 32.06 -2.28
C GLU A 31 17.35 32.35 -3.38
N ALA A 32 17.62 31.96 -4.63
CA ALA A 32 16.68 32.08 -5.74
C ALA A 32 15.43 31.21 -5.50
N GLN A 33 15.60 29.97 -5.04
CA GLN A 33 14.51 29.09 -4.69
C GLN A 33 13.68 29.62 -3.52
N LYS A 34 14.34 30.25 -2.54
CA LYS A 34 13.67 30.90 -1.41
C LYS A 34 12.85 32.12 -1.84
N ARG A 35 13.40 32.99 -2.72
CA ARG A 35 12.67 34.12 -3.30
C ARG A 35 11.48 33.66 -4.15
N TYR A 36 11.64 32.58 -4.91
CA TYR A 36 10.57 31.98 -5.69
C TYR A 36 9.47 31.42 -4.77
N GLN A 37 9.82 30.70 -3.69
CA GLN A 37 8.86 30.23 -2.69
C GLN A 37 8.15 31.39 -1.96
N ASP A 38 8.90 32.44 -1.59
CA ASP A 38 8.33 33.62 -0.96
C ASP A 38 7.36 34.37 -1.90
N SER A 39 7.62 34.38 -3.22
CA SER A 39 6.72 34.98 -4.20
C SER A 39 5.44 34.15 -4.39
N ILE A 40 5.55 32.83 -4.46
CA ILE A 40 4.39 31.93 -4.50
C ILE A 40 3.56 32.09 -3.22
N ALA A 41 4.21 32.10 -2.06
CA ALA A 41 3.52 32.31 -0.78
C ALA A 41 2.79 33.67 -0.70
N ALA A 42 3.34 34.71 -1.31
CA ALA A 42 2.68 36.01 -1.38
C ALA A 42 1.43 35.97 -2.28
N VAL A 43 1.52 35.34 -3.45
CA VAL A 43 0.37 35.17 -4.36
C VAL A 43 -0.71 34.31 -3.71
N GLN A 44 -0.32 33.20 -3.05
CA GLN A 44 -1.25 32.35 -2.32
C GLN A 44 -1.96 33.10 -1.18
N TYR A 45 -1.21 33.94 -0.45
CA TYR A 45 -1.77 34.78 0.60
C TYR A 45 -2.79 35.80 0.06
N GLU A 46 -2.50 36.44 -1.09
CA GLU A 46 -3.47 37.36 -1.72
C GLU A 46 -4.73 36.62 -2.21
N GLN A 47 -4.57 35.42 -2.79
CA GLN A 47 -5.70 34.59 -3.20
C GLN A 47 -6.56 34.19 -1.99
N GLU A 48 -5.94 33.76 -0.91
CA GLU A 48 -6.65 33.38 0.31
C GLU A 48 -7.36 34.57 0.98
N GLN A 49 -6.72 35.75 1.02
CA GLN A 49 -7.39 36.96 1.49
C GLN A 49 -8.60 37.35 0.63
N ALA A 50 -8.50 37.08 -0.68
CA ALA A 50 -9.63 37.28 -1.58
C ALA A 50 -10.77 36.27 -1.29
N GLU A 51 -10.42 34.99 -1.06
CA GLU A 51 -11.37 33.95 -0.68
C GLU A 51 -12.06 34.23 0.66
N ILE A 52 -11.29 34.66 1.67
CA ILE A 52 -11.86 35.08 2.98
C ILE A 52 -12.86 36.23 2.80
N ARG A 53 -12.49 37.25 2.02
CA ARG A 53 -13.42 38.39 1.76
C ARG A 53 -14.68 37.94 1.03
N VAL A 54 -14.56 37.02 0.06
CA VAL A 54 -15.72 36.47 -0.65
C VAL A 54 -16.61 35.69 0.33
N LYS A 55 -16.00 34.90 1.21
CA LYS A 55 -16.71 34.14 2.26
C LYS A 55 -17.43 35.05 3.24
N GLU A 56 -16.74 36.09 3.75
CA GLU A 56 -17.34 37.08 4.66
C GLU A 56 -18.50 37.86 3.98
N ALA A 57 -18.32 38.24 2.72
CA ALA A 57 -19.38 38.90 1.95
C ALA A 57 -20.58 37.99 1.72
N HIS A 58 -20.34 36.69 1.48
CA HIS A 58 -21.40 35.70 1.32
C HIS A 58 -22.15 35.49 2.65
N GLU A 59 -21.42 35.33 3.76
CA GLU A 59 -22.00 35.19 5.11
C GLU A 59 -22.85 36.43 5.48
N ALA A 60 -22.34 37.64 5.19
CA ALA A 60 -23.10 38.88 5.42
C ALA A 60 -24.40 38.92 4.60
N LYS A 61 -24.37 38.48 3.34
CA LYS A 61 -25.53 38.38 2.48
C LYS A 61 -26.55 37.37 3.00
N LEU A 62 -26.11 36.17 3.42
CA LEU A 62 -26.98 35.17 4.04
C LEU A 62 -27.62 35.68 5.33
N ALA A 63 -26.85 36.44 6.17
CA ALA A 63 -27.37 37.07 7.36
C ALA A 63 -28.42 38.17 7.09
N GLU A 64 -28.33 38.86 5.96
CA GLU A 64 -29.37 39.79 5.50
C GLU A 64 -30.60 39.04 5.02
N GLN A 65 -30.44 38.03 4.20
CA GLN A 65 -31.52 37.18 3.69
C GLN A 65 -32.27 36.42 4.78
N SER A 66 -31.57 36.04 5.85
CA SER A 66 -32.23 35.42 7.01
C SER A 66 -33.21 36.33 7.76
N LYS A 67 -33.13 37.64 7.55
CA LYS A 67 -34.03 38.64 8.13
C LYS A 67 -35.13 39.08 7.16
N ASP A 68 -34.97 38.86 5.87
CA ASP A 68 -35.93 39.23 4.83
C ASP A 68 -36.90 38.08 4.57
N SER A 69 -38.13 38.21 5.09
CA SER A 69 -39.21 37.22 4.90
C SER A 69 -39.67 37.06 3.45
N THR A 70 -39.25 37.95 2.54
CA THR A 70 -39.53 37.84 1.11
C THR A 70 -38.46 37.06 0.36
N SER A 71 -37.30 36.84 0.99
CA SER A 71 -36.22 36.05 0.41
C SER A 71 -36.64 34.58 0.23
N PHE A 72 -36.31 34.03 -0.92
CA PHE A 72 -36.54 32.61 -1.21
C PHE A 72 -35.83 31.69 -0.21
N LEU A 73 -34.65 32.07 0.31
CA LEU A 73 -33.86 31.31 1.27
C LEU A 73 -34.32 31.55 2.71
N PHE A 74 -35.26 32.42 2.99
CA PHE A 74 -35.68 32.80 4.34
C PHE A 74 -35.97 31.56 5.22
N ASN A 75 -36.81 30.63 4.75
CA ASN A 75 -37.16 29.42 5.51
C ASN A 75 -35.96 28.46 5.68
N ALA A 76 -35.14 28.34 4.68
CA ALA A 76 -33.95 27.49 4.69
C ALA A 76 -32.84 27.99 5.64
N LEU A 77 -32.87 29.31 5.97
CA LEU A 77 -31.91 29.93 6.90
C LEU A 77 -32.43 30.01 8.35
N GLN A 78 -33.66 29.53 8.59
CA GLN A 78 -34.27 29.50 9.94
C GLN A 78 -34.22 28.10 10.51
N GLY A 79 -33.69 27.96 11.70
CA GLY A 79 -33.66 26.65 12.40
C GLY A 79 -32.75 26.64 13.61
N GLU A 80 -32.67 25.49 14.21
CA GLU A 80 -31.80 25.23 15.35
C GLU A 80 -30.91 24.02 15.05
N LYS A 81 -29.62 24.16 15.31
CA LYS A 81 -28.68 23.03 15.15
C LYS A 81 -29.02 21.96 16.18
N ARG A 82 -29.42 20.78 15.71
CA ARG A 82 -29.62 19.55 16.50
C ARG A 82 -28.94 18.40 15.81
N GLU A 83 -28.63 17.36 16.56
CA GLU A 83 -28.06 16.13 16.05
C GLU A 83 -29.06 14.99 16.17
N ILE A 84 -29.14 14.17 15.15
CA ILE A 84 -29.98 12.98 15.05
C ILE A 84 -29.06 11.78 14.88
N THR A 85 -29.16 10.83 15.79
CA THR A 85 -28.33 9.63 15.77
C THR A 85 -29.10 8.49 15.09
N LEU A 86 -28.50 7.93 14.04
CA LEU A 86 -28.90 6.65 13.45
C LEU A 86 -27.94 5.58 13.95
N LYS A 87 -28.47 4.43 14.36
CA LYS A 87 -27.65 3.39 14.97
C LYS A 87 -28.12 1.99 14.58
N ASN A 88 -27.14 1.13 14.25
CA ASN A 88 -27.32 -0.32 14.15
C ASN A 88 -26.31 -1.05 15.05
N GLU A 89 -26.15 -2.35 14.91
CA GLU A 89 -25.23 -3.16 15.73
C GLU A 89 -23.74 -2.84 15.48
N LYS A 90 -23.38 -2.28 14.32
CA LYS A 90 -21.98 -2.05 13.86
C LYS A 90 -21.60 -0.60 13.85
N LEU A 91 -22.51 0.31 13.53
CA LEU A 91 -22.24 1.70 13.21
C LEU A 91 -23.23 2.64 13.91
N SER A 92 -22.74 3.76 14.41
CA SER A 92 -23.52 4.91 14.88
C SER A 92 -23.12 6.12 14.04
N VAL A 93 -24.12 6.80 13.46
CA VAL A 93 -23.92 7.99 12.64
C VAL A 93 -24.77 9.12 13.17
N ASP A 94 -24.15 10.27 13.43
CA ASP A 94 -24.84 11.48 13.83
C ASP A 94 -25.01 12.39 12.62
N ILE A 95 -26.22 12.93 12.44
CA ILE A 95 -26.58 13.81 11.33
C ILE A 95 -27.08 15.13 11.92
N SER A 96 -26.49 16.24 11.48
CA SER A 96 -26.90 17.58 11.92
C SER A 96 -28.07 18.12 11.14
N THR A 97 -29.00 18.81 11.80
CA THR A 97 -30.03 19.62 11.12
C THR A 97 -29.44 20.80 10.37
N LEU A 98 -28.24 21.27 10.73
CA LEU A 98 -27.50 22.25 9.95
C LEU A 98 -26.72 21.56 8.84
N GLY A 99 -27.13 21.73 7.61
CA GLY A 99 -26.53 21.13 6.42
C GLY A 99 -27.02 19.75 6.06
N ALA A 100 -27.84 19.10 6.88
CA ALA A 100 -28.21 17.68 6.79
C ALA A 100 -26.96 16.78 6.58
N ARG A 101 -25.84 17.17 7.17
CA ARG A 101 -24.55 16.47 6.97
C ARG A 101 -24.28 15.48 8.10
N ILE A 102 -23.56 14.44 7.77
CA ILE A 102 -22.97 13.54 8.78
C ILE A 102 -21.95 14.35 9.60
N THR A 103 -22.09 14.35 10.92
CA THR A 103 -21.19 15.03 11.86
C THR A 103 -20.28 14.05 12.58
N SER A 104 -20.73 12.81 12.77
CA SER A 104 -19.92 11.76 13.39
C SER A 104 -20.23 10.40 12.77
N ALA A 105 -19.22 9.56 12.63
CA ALA A 105 -19.36 8.16 12.27
C ALA A 105 -18.45 7.30 13.15
N THR A 106 -19.05 6.50 14.05
CA THR A 106 -18.36 5.74 15.10
C THR A 106 -18.72 4.26 15.02
N LEU A 107 -17.72 3.38 15.06
CA LEU A 107 -17.91 1.93 15.10
C LEU A 107 -18.36 1.51 16.51
N VAL A 108 -19.52 0.88 16.61
CA VAL A 108 -20.15 0.52 17.89
C VAL A 108 -19.53 -0.73 18.51
N THR A 109 -19.21 -1.73 17.67
CA THR A 109 -18.76 -3.05 18.12
C THR A 109 -17.50 -3.51 17.41
N GLY A 110 -16.70 -4.31 18.11
CA GLY A 110 -15.59 -5.08 17.55
C GLY A 110 -14.24 -4.36 17.47
N TYR A 111 -14.22 -3.03 17.38
CA TYR A 111 -12.98 -2.27 17.20
C TYR A 111 -12.83 -1.15 18.22
N LYS A 112 -11.61 -1.00 18.74
CA LYS A 112 -11.27 0.03 19.72
C LYS A 112 -10.00 0.77 19.30
N ASP A 113 -9.88 2.03 19.73
CA ASP A 113 -8.64 2.79 19.59
C ASP A 113 -7.54 2.30 20.57
N GLN A 114 -6.40 2.96 20.58
CA GLN A 114 -5.29 2.63 21.48
C GLN A 114 -5.61 2.94 22.97
N GLN A 115 -6.63 3.74 23.25
CA GLN A 115 -7.11 4.11 24.57
C GLN A 115 -8.26 3.22 25.06
N GLY A 116 -8.80 2.35 24.19
CA GLY A 116 -9.90 1.44 24.48
C GLY A 116 -11.29 2.02 24.19
N ASN A 117 -11.38 3.21 23.55
CA ASN A 117 -12.63 3.81 23.09
C ASN A 117 -13.10 3.23 21.75
N PRO A 118 -14.38 3.36 21.39
CA PRO A 118 -14.86 3.05 20.06
C PRO A 118 -14.10 3.84 18.97
N ILE A 119 -13.89 3.24 17.80
CA ILE A 119 -13.22 3.90 16.68
C ILE A 119 -14.15 4.92 16.05
N THR A 120 -13.77 6.19 16.08
CA THR A 120 -14.43 7.27 15.35
C THR A 120 -13.68 7.49 14.02
N LEU A 121 -14.39 7.34 12.91
CA LEU A 121 -13.84 7.44 11.57
C LEU A 121 -13.97 8.84 11.00
N PHE A 122 -15.04 9.53 11.33
CA PHE A 122 -15.32 10.91 10.94
C PHE A 122 -15.89 11.67 12.14
N ASP A 123 -15.49 12.94 12.32
CA ASP A 123 -15.99 13.83 13.36
C ASP A 123 -15.82 15.28 12.86
N ASP A 124 -16.91 16.03 12.72
CA ASP A 124 -16.90 17.41 12.20
C ASP A 124 -16.26 18.41 13.17
N THR A 125 -15.98 18.01 14.41
CA THR A 125 -15.25 18.80 15.40
C THR A 125 -13.73 18.70 15.26
N ASP A 126 -13.24 17.74 14.46
CA ASP A 126 -11.81 17.59 14.19
C ASP A 126 -11.27 18.78 13.43
N LYS A 127 -10.29 19.45 14.02
CA LYS A 127 -9.64 20.61 13.44
C LYS A 127 -8.18 20.73 13.86
N ILE A 128 -7.37 21.28 12.99
CA ILE A 128 -5.96 21.58 13.27
C ILE A 128 -5.55 22.88 12.59
N GLU A 129 -4.54 23.51 13.16
CA GLU A 129 -3.88 24.66 12.57
C GLU A 129 -2.68 24.18 11.73
N ILE A 130 -2.69 24.44 10.42
CA ILE A 130 -1.60 24.10 9.51
C ILE A 130 -0.82 25.37 9.16
N LYS A 131 0.49 25.38 9.38
CA LYS A 131 1.38 26.46 8.95
C LYS A 131 1.65 26.36 7.45
N LYS A 132 1.03 27.22 6.64
CA LYS A 132 1.32 27.32 5.19
C LYS A 132 2.56 28.16 4.90
N SER A 133 2.87 29.15 5.75
CA SER A 133 4.07 29.98 5.63
C SER A 133 4.59 30.44 7.00
N ARG A 134 5.71 31.19 7.01
CA ARG A 134 6.25 31.76 8.28
C ARG A 134 5.29 32.70 9.00
N ARG A 135 4.30 33.28 8.31
CA ARG A 135 3.38 34.30 8.83
C ARG A 135 1.92 33.91 8.77
N HIS A 136 1.62 32.74 8.20
CA HIS A 136 0.24 32.32 7.95
C HIS A 136 0.02 30.89 8.42
N SER A 137 -1.02 30.73 9.23
CA SER A 137 -1.58 29.45 9.65
C SER A 137 -3.03 29.42 9.18
N GLU A 138 -3.47 28.31 8.68
CA GLU A 138 -4.85 28.02 8.29
C GLU A 138 -5.42 26.99 9.26
N GLU A 139 -6.63 27.26 9.76
CA GLU A 139 -7.41 26.26 10.49
C GLU A 139 -8.14 25.38 9.47
N VAL A 140 -7.82 24.09 9.49
CA VAL A 140 -8.47 23.07 8.66
C VAL A 140 -9.38 22.25 9.56
N GLN A 141 -10.61 22.04 9.14
CA GLN A 141 -11.65 21.31 9.84
C GLN A 141 -12.35 20.33 8.91
N ASN A 142 -12.83 19.20 9.45
CA ASN A 142 -13.66 18.28 8.68
C ASN A 142 -14.96 18.94 8.25
N GLN A 143 -15.30 18.79 6.97
CA GLN A 143 -16.50 19.35 6.36
C GLN A 143 -17.08 18.38 5.34
N PHE A 144 -18.41 18.36 5.25
CA PHE A 144 -19.12 17.66 4.19
C PHE A 144 -20.36 18.46 3.83
N TYR A 145 -20.50 18.89 2.57
CA TYR A 145 -21.64 19.69 2.14
C TYR A 145 -21.90 19.55 0.64
N PHE A 146 -23.14 19.87 0.25
CA PHE A 146 -23.58 19.91 -1.13
C PHE A 146 -23.71 21.35 -1.62
N THR A 147 -23.47 21.54 -2.93
CA THR A 147 -23.68 22.82 -3.63
C THR A 147 -24.58 22.61 -4.82
N PHE A 148 -25.62 23.44 -4.94
CA PHE A 148 -26.53 23.42 -6.07
C PHE A 148 -26.49 24.75 -6.79
N ASP A 149 -26.38 24.73 -8.11
CA ASP A 149 -26.39 25.94 -8.95
C ASP A 149 -27.82 26.42 -9.19
N GLY A 150 -28.24 27.44 -8.43
CA GLY A 150 -29.53 28.09 -8.59
C GLY A 150 -29.50 29.20 -9.64
N LYS A 151 -30.67 29.69 -10.07
CA LYS A 151 -30.79 30.77 -11.05
C LYS A 151 -30.27 32.11 -10.56
N GLU A 152 -30.54 32.43 -9.32
CA GLU A 152 -30.19 33.70 -8.69
C GLU A 152 -29.01 33.55 -7.73
N GLU A 153 -28.91 32.39 -7.07
CA GLU A 153 -27.90 32.09 -6.08
C GLU A 153 -27.60 30.60 -6.03
N ASN A 154 -26.34 30.29 -5.74
CA ASN A 154 -25.94 28.92 -5.43
C ASN A 154 -26.35 28.57 -4.00
N ILE A 155 -26.95 27.39 -3.82
CA ILE A 155 -27.30 26.84 -2.53
C ILE A 155 -26.11 26.08 -2.01
N ASN A 156 -25.59 26.49 -0.84
CA ASN A 156 -24.61 25.73 -0.07
C ASN A 156 -25.28 25.18 1.19
N THR A 157 -25.41 23.87 1.28
CA THR A 157 -26.14 23.24 2.39
C THR A 157 -25.49 23.47 3.75
N SER A 158 -24.19 23.75 3.83
CA SER A 158 -23.47 23.93 5.09
C SER A 158 -24.08 24.99 6.00
N ASN A 159 -24.77 25.98 5.41
CA ASN A 159 -25.36 27.13 6.11
C ASN A 159 -26.90 27.06 6.21
N MET A 160 -27.51 25.95 5.78
CA MET A 160 -28.96 25.81 5.72
C MET A 160 -29.50 24.85 6.75
N TYR A 161 -30.67 25.16 7.30
CA TYR A 161 -31.33 24.32 8.29
C TYR A 161 -32.34 23.39 7.63
N PHE A 162 -32.20 22.12 7.96
CA PHE A 162 -33.11 21.06 7.57
C PHE A 162 -34.02 20.68 8.75
N THR A 163 -35.25 20.35 8.44
CA THR A 163 -36.21 19.89 9.43
C THR A 163 -36.42 18.37 9.29
N PRO A 164 -36.26 17.57 10.35
CA PRO A 164 -36.60 16.16 10.30
C PRO A 164 -38.13 16.02 10.18
N VAL A 165 -38.58 15.34 9.13
CA VAL A 165 -40.04 15.11 8.89
C VAL A 165 -40.44 13.70 9.18
N GLU A 166 -39.54 12.72 8.99
CA GLU A 166 -39.70 11.32 9.35
C GLU A 166 -38.43 10.84 10.02
N GLN A 167 -38.54 10.14 11.13
CA GLN A 167 -37.38 9.64 11.89
C GLN A 167 -37.67 8.29 12.51
N SER A 168 -36.69 7.39 12.40
CA SER A 168 -36.61 6.12 13.12
C SER A 168 -35.21 5.92 13.71
N ASP A 169 -34.93 4.78 14.35
CA ASP A 169 -33.58 4.46 14.85
C ASP A 169 -32.55 4.26 13.73
N SER A 170 -32.98 3.91 12.53
CA SER A 170 -32.12 3.59 11.39
C SER A 170 -32.32 4.49 10.17
N SER A 171 -33.30 5.40 10.18
CA SER A 171 -33.55 6.30 9.03
C SER A 171 -34.07 7.67 9.46
N VAL A 172 -33.77 8.68 8.67
CA VAL A 172 -34.31 10.04 8.84
C VAL A 172 -34.47 10.70 7.48
N VAL A 173 -35.59 11.42 7.30
CA VAL A 173 -35.82 12.32 6.18
C VAL A 173 -35.64 13.75 6.64
N MET A 174 -34.62 14.41 6.11
CA MET A 174 -34.22 15.78 6.43
C MET A 174 -34.68 16.70 5.30
N ARG A 175 -35.65 17.57 5.58
CA ARG A 175 -36.25 18.48 4.59
C ARG A 175 -35.65 19.87 4.62
N LEU A 176 -35.12 20.31 3.48
CA LEU A 176 -34.78 21.70 3.19
C LEU A 176 -35.97 22.39 2.56
N ALA A 177 -36.74 23.13 3.35
CA ALA A 177 -37.94 23.78 2.87
C ALA A 177 -37.67 25.22 2.45
N PHE A 178 -38.07 25.58 1.21
CA PHE A 178 -38.08 26.97 0.71
C PHE A 178 -39.49 27.54 0.82
N THR A 179 -40.50 26.79 0.39
CA THR A 179 -41.92 27.07 0.59
C THR A 179 -42.63 25.79 1.04
N ALA A 180 -43.91 25.83 1.32
CA ALA A 180 -44.70 24.68 1.75
C ALA A 180 -44.73 23.55 0.70
N ASP A 181 -44.62 23.90 -0.62
CA ASP A 181 -44.68 22.98 -1.75
C ASP A 181 -43.33 22.82 -2.51
N LYS A 182 -42.30 23.59 -2.16
CA LYS A 182 -40.96 23.56 -2.77
C LYS A 182 -39.90 23.20 -1.74
N TYR A 183 -39.31 22.04 -1.85
CA TYR A 183 -38.33 21.55 -0.90
C TYR A 183 -37.41 20.47 -1.52
N ILE A 184 -36.34 20.22 -0.84
CA ILE A 184 -35.40 19.12 -1.14
C ILE A 184 -35.32 18.22 0.09
N ASP A 185 -35.54 16.92 -0.09
CA ASP A 185 -35.43 15.93 0.97
C ASP A 185 -34.11 15.15 0.85
N PHE A 186 -33.42 15.02 1.97
CA PHE A 186 -32.25 14.18 2.14
C PHE A 186 -32.66 12.98 3.00
N CYS A 187 -32.83 11.83 2.36
CA CYS A 187 -33.28 10.60 3.01
C CYS A 187 -32.08 9.72 3.39
N TYR A 188 -31.74 9.69 4.65
CA TYR A 188 -30.70 8.82 5.18
C TYR A 188 -31.29 7.50 5.67
N ALA A 189 -30.64 6.38 5.32
CA ALA A 189 -31.00 5.07 5.81
C ALA A 189 -29.75 4.25 6.15
N LEU A 190 -29.59 3.90 7.41
CA LEU A 190 -28.54 3.01 7.89
C LEU A 190 -29.00 1.56 7.72
N MET A 191 -28.30 0.78 6.93
CA MET A 191 -28.65 -0.61 6.65
C MET A 191 -28.42 -1.49 7.89
N SER A 192 -29.30 -2.45 8.13
CA SER A 192 -29.18 -3.36 9.27
C SER A 192 -27.92 -4.23 9.14
N ASP A 193 -27.23 -4.45 10.25
CA ASP A 193 -25.98 -5.24 10.36
C ASP A 193 -24.93 -4.91 9.29
N SER A 194 -24.80 -3.63 8.94
CA SER A 194 -23.92 -3.15 7.87
C SER A 194 -23.14 -1.90 8.28
N TYR A 195 -22.08 -1.61 7.54
CA TYR A 195 -21.31 -0.37 7.59
C TYR A 195 -21.74 0.64 6.51
N MET A 196 -22.87 0.37 5.82
CA MET A 196 -23.36 1.17 4.70
C MET A 196 -24.49 2.10 5.16
N VAL A 197 -24.41 3.35 4.72
CA VAL A 197 -25.44 4.38 4.89
C VAL A 197 -25.90 4.85 3.53
N ASN A 198 -27.17 4.70 3.21
CA ASN A 198 -27.75 5.22 1.98
C ASN A 198 -28.13 6.69 2.19
N LEU A 199 -27.93 7.50 1.16
CA LEU A 199 -28.41 8.86 1.06
C LEU A 199 -29.12 9.03 -0.29
N THR A 200 -30.39 9.36 -0.24
CA THR A 200 -31.17 9.69 -1.43
C THR A 200 -31.58 11.15 -1.36
N ILE A 201 -31.30 11.93 -2.42
CA ILE A 201 -31.67 13.34 -2.53
C ILE A 201 -32.81 13.47 -3.53
N GLU A 202 -33.95 14.00 -3.07
CA GLU A 202 -35.16 14.18 -3.87
C GLU A 202 -35.59 15.65 -3.90
N ALA A 203 -35.79 16.18 -5.09
CA ALA A 203 -36.30 17.55 -5.28
C ALA A 203 -37.82 17.51 -5.49
N HIS A 204 -38.53 18.41 -4.84
CA HIS A 204 -39.98 18.52 -4.98
C HIS A 204 -40.36 19.94 -5.46
N ASN A 205 -40.95 20.01 -6.69
CA ASN A 205 -41.39 21.24 -7.36
C ASN A 205 -40.27 22.29 -7.54
N MET A 206 -39.00 21.88 -7.66
CA MET A 206 -37.85 22.77 -7.71
C MET A 206 -37.45 23.21 -9.13
N SER A 207 -38.08 22.68 -10.17
CA SER A 207 -37.74 22.96 -11.58
C SER A 207 -37.80 24.45 -11.97
N GLY A 208 -38.62 25.22 -11.29
CA GLY A 208 -38.68 26.70 -11.50
C GLY A 208 -37.53 27.48 -10.88
N PHE A 209 -36.92 26.92 -9.85
CA PHE A 209 -35.85 27.53 -9.09
C PHE A 209 -34.46 27.31 -9.71
N PHE A 210 -34.21 26.12 -10.23
CA PHE A 210 -32.96 25.83 -10.91
C PHE A 210 -32.96 26.27 -12.38
N PRO A 211 -31.81 26.63 -12.96
CA PRO A 211 -31.64 26.74 -14.39
C PRO A 211 -32.06 25.47 -15.11
N SER A 212 -32.62 25.59 -16.31
CA SER A 212 -32.98 24.42 -17.13
C SER A 212 -31.74 23.58 -17.53
N SER A 213 -30.55 24.14 -17.40
CA SER A 213 -29.26 23.48 -17.63
C SER A 213 -28.71 22.70 -16.43
N THR A 214 -29.26 22.96 -15.22
CA THR A 214 -28.79 22.26 -14.01
C THR A 214 -29.09 20.78 -14.12
N ARG A 215 -28.05 19.96 -14.04
CA ARG A 215 -28.09 18.50 -14.13
C ARG A 215 -27.22 17.84 -13.08
N GLU A 216 -26.48 18.62 -12.30
CA GLU A 216 -25.48 18.13 -11.37
C GLU A 216 -25.57 18.86 -10.03
N VAL A 217 -25.21 18.15 -8.98
CA VAL A 217 -24.97 18.69 -7.66
C VAL A 217 -23.49 18.53 -7.33
N GLY A 218 -22.87 19.62 -6.85
CA GLY A 218 -21.50 19.60 -6.37
C GLY A 218 -21.44 19.05 -4.96
N ILE A 219 -20.38 18.30 -4.66
CA ILE A 219 -20.11 17.65 -3.39
C ILE A 219 -18.70 18.05 -2.95
N ASN A 220 -18.57 18.51 -1.71
CA ASN A 220 -17.30 18.84 -1.11
C ASN A 220 -17.12 18.05 0.18
N TRP A 221 -15.99 17.38 0.30
CA TRP A 221 -15.66 16.53 1.44
C TRP A 221 -14.21 16.77 1.86
N ASP A 222 -14.03 17.36 3.04
CA ASP A 222 -12.74 17.58 3.67
C ASP A 222 -12.66 16.75 4.94
N GLN A 223 -11.57 16.00 5.12
CA GLN A 223 -11.39 15.15 6.28
C GLN A 223 -9.93 15.06 6.71
N LEU A 224 -9.70 15.26 7.98
CA LEU A 224 -8.50 14.92 8.71
C LEU A 224 -8.55 13.42 9.05
N ILE A 225 -7.67 12.63 8.46
CA ILE A 225 -7.59 11.20 8.77
C ILE A 225 -6.91 11.02 10.12
N ARG A 226 -7.64 10.52 11.12
CA ARG A 226 -7.14 10.27 12.47
C ARG A 226 -6.09 9.17 12.48
N GLN A 227 -5.02 9.33 13.28
CA GLN A 227 -4.11 8.24 13.62
C GLN A 227 -4.83 7.23 14.51
N GLN A 228 -4.88 5.97 14.09
CA GLN A 228 -5.55 4.88 14.81
C GLN A 228 -4.55 3.88 15.40
N GLU A 229 -3.33 3.80 14.81
CA GLU A 229 -2.34 2.79 15.16
C GLU A 229 -1.11 3.40 15.87
N LYS A 230 -0.36 2.55 16.56
CA LYS A 230 0.79 2.97 17.38
C LYS A 230 1.94 3.56 16.59
N GLY A 231 2.19 3.08 15.38
CA GLY A 231 3.34 3.46 14.56
C GLY A 231 2.98 4.46 13.48
N PHE A 232 3.17 5.79 13.72
CA PHE A 232 2.85 6.83 12.75
C PHE A 232 3.44 6.57 11.35
N THR A 233 4.76 6.36 11.27
CA THR A 233 5.46 6.14 9.99
C THR A 233 4.98 4.90 9.26
N PHE A 234 4.60 3.85 9.98
CA PHE A 234 4.09 2.63 9.37
C PHE A 234 2.65 2.81 8.88
N GLU A 235 1.76 3.36 9.70
CA GLU A 235 0.36 3.64 9.34
C GLU A 235 0.27 4.60 8.14
N GLN A 236 1.16 5.60 8.07
CA GLN A 236 1.22 6.56 6.97
C GLN A 236 1.42 5.91 5.59
N GLN A 237 2.15 4.79 5.52
CA GLN A 237 2.38 4.05 4.26
C GLN A 237 1.10 3.40 3.70
N TYR A 238 0.04 3.34 4.49
CA TYR A 238 -1.26 2.76 4.10
C TYR A 238 -2.38 3.81 4.09
N THR A 239 -2.05 5.07 4.41
CA THR A 239 -3.01 6.17 4.47
C THR A 239 -2.97 7.01 3.20
N ASN A 240 -4.04 6.98 2.43
CA ASN A 240 -4.14 7.71 1.15
C ASN A 240 -5.60 8.00 0.77
N ILE A 241 -5.79 8.72 -0.32
CA ILE A 241 -7.05 8.77 -1.05
C ILE A 241 -6.96 7.70 -2.13
N THR A 242 -7.91 6.77 -2.14
CA THR A 242 -8.08 5.75 -3.18
C THR A 242 -9.40 6.01 -3.90
N TYR A 243 -9.44 5.85 -5.20
CA TYR A 243 -10.66 6.01 -5.99
C TYR A 243 -10.78 4.91 -7.05
N LYS A 244 -12.00 4.65 -7.50
CA LYS A 244 -12.27 3.67 -8.56
C LYS A 244 -12.81 4.38 -9.78
N ILE A 245 -12.08 4.24 -10.89
CA ILE A 245 -12.54 4.69 -12.21
C ILE A 245 -13.64 3.74 -12.69
N PHE A 246 -14.68 4.32 -13.30
CA PHE A 246 -15.80 3.56 -13.86
C PHE A 246 -15.30 2.54 -14.90
N ASP A 247 -15.70 1.29 -14.78
CA ASP A 247 -15.29 0.16 -15.65
C ASP A 247 -13.76 -0.07 -15.76
N ASP A 248 -12.95 0.46 -14.82
CA ASP A 248 -11.49 0.29 -14.81
C ASP A 248 -10.99 -0.12 -13.42
N ASP A 249 -9.68 -0.21 -13.22
CA ASP A 249 -9.02 -0.53 -11.94
C ASP A 249 -9.13 0.65 -10.94
N THR A 250 -8.76 0.38 -9.70
CA THR A 250 -8.59 1.42 -8.66
C THR A 250 -7.24 2.10 -8.79
N ASP A 251 -7.18 3.40 -8.49
CA ASP A 251 -5.95 4.17 -8.37
C ASP A 251 -5.90 4.93 -7.04
N ASN A 252 -4.77 5.50 -6.68
CA ASN A 252 -4.58 6.21 -5.41
C ASN A 252 -3.57 7.35 -5.49
N LEU A 253 -3.78 8.38 -4.67
CA LEU A 253 -2.81 9.43 -4.46
C LEU A 253 -1.62 8.94 -3.60
N SER A 254 -0.49 9.66 -3.68
CA SER A 254 0.73 9.31 -2.96
C SER A 254 0.51 9.16 -1.44
N GLU A 255 1.01 8.08 -0.86
CA GLU A 255 1.00 7.85 0.58
C GLU A 255 2.02 8.74 1.34
N ARG A 256 3.11 9.11 0.67
CA ARG A 256 4.29 9.69 1.33
C ARG A 256 4.47 11.18 1.12
N THR A 257 3.86 11.74 0.09
CA THR A 257 4.01 13.15 -0.30
C THR A 257 2.65 13.81 -0.42
N ASN A 258 2.63 15.15 -0.39
CA ASN A 258 1.47 15.89 -0.82
C ASN A 258 1.21 15.62 -2.30
N ASP A 259 -0.05 15.45 -2.63
CA ASP A 259 -0.47 15.08 -3.98
C ASP A 259 -1.82 15.72 -4.32
N LYS A 260 -2.01 16.04 -5.60
CA LYS A 260 -3.26 16.59 -6.14
C LYS A 260 -3.53 15.96 -7.50
N GLU A 261 -4.74 15.52 -7.70
CA GLU A 261 -5.16 14.94 -8.97
C GLU A 261 -6.53 15.48 -9.42
N GLU A 262 -6.65 15.72 -10.72
CA GLU A 262 -7.89 16.14 -11.38
C GLU A 262 -8.29 15.04 -12.39
N ILE A 263 -9.31 14.27 -12.04
CA ILE A 263 -9.75 13.08 -12.76
C ILE A 263 -10.90 13.48 -13.66
N LYS A 264 -10.73 13.23 -14.96
CA LYS A 264 -11.73 13.54 -16.00
C LYS A 264 -12.63 12.36 -16.33
N GLU A 265 -12.12 11.15 -16.07
CA GLU A 265 -12.88 9.92 -16.20
C GLU A 265 -13.95 9.84 -15.10
N PRO A 266 -15.12 9.27 -15.38
CA PRO A 266 -16.14 9.02 -14.36
C PRO A 266 -15.59 8.11 -13.23
N VAL A 267 -15.95 8.40 -11.99
CA VAL A 267 -15.49 7.70 -10.79
C VAL A 267 -16.68 7.05 -10.09
N ASP A 268 -16.52 5.79 -9.67
CA ASP A 268 -17.55 5.05 -8.94
C ASP A 268 -17.60 5.41 -7.46
N TRP A 269 -16.44 5.54 -6.84
CA TRP A 269 -16.31 5.91 -5.44
C TRP A 269 -14.94 6.54 -5.14
N VAL A 270 -14.93 7.34 -4.08
CA VAL A 270 -13.74 7.94 -3.48
C VAL A 270 -13.64 7.47 -2.03
N ALA A 271 -12.46 7.05 -1.60
CA ALA A 271 -12.19 6.55 -0.25
C ALA A 271 -11.06 7.34 0.43
N PHE A 272 -11.33 7.86 1.61
CA PHE A 272 -10.30 8.34 2.53
C PHE A 272 -9.91 7.16 3.42
N LYS A 273 -8.76 6.59 3.10
CA LYS A 273 -8.30 5.32 3.63
C LYS A 273 -7.20 5.51 4.66
N ASN A 274 -7.36 4.85 5.80
CA ASN A 274 -6.33 4.54 6.77
C ASN A 274 -5.88 3.08 6.62
N GLN A 275 -4.92 2.60 7.40
CA GLN A 275 -4.44 1.22 7.34
C GLN A 275 -5.58 0.20 7.49
N PHE A 276 -6.41 0.32 8.50
CA PHE A 276 -7.44 -0.67 8.83
C PHE A 276 -8.88 -0.19 8.68
N PHE A 277 -9.09 1.09 8.42
CA PHE A 277 -10.42 1.67 8.32
C PHE A 277 -10.50 2.65 7.14
N SER A 278 -11.70 2.83 6.63
CA SER A 278 -11.96 3.78 5.55
C SER A 278 -13.33 4.44 5.68
N CYS A 279 -13.38 5.68 5.22
CA CYS A 279 -14.59 6.37 4.86
C CYS A 279 -14.66 6.36 3.35
N ILE A 280 -15.70 5.74 2.75
CA ILE A 280 -15.87 5.65 1.30
C ILE A 280 -17.18 6.32 0.93
N PHE A 281 -17.13 7.18 -0.07
CA PHE A 281 -18.31 7.80 -0.65
C PHE A 281 -18.52 7.25 -2.06
N ILE A 282 -19.73 6.74 -2.32
CA ILE A 282 -20.07 5.92 -3.47
C ILE A 282 -21.20 6.61 -4.22
N ALA A 283 -21.05 6.79 -5.53
CA ALA A 283 -22.11 7.28 -6.40
C ALA A 283 -23.08 6.15 -6.76
N GLY A 284 -24.38 6.41 -6.78
CA GLY A 284 -25.36 5.51 -7.35
C GLY A 284 -25.16 5.32 -8.85
N ASP A 285 -24.90 6.40 -9.60
CA ASP A 285 -24.43 6.35 -10.99
C ASP A 285 -22.92 6.59 -11.05
N ARG A 286 -22.46 7.83 -11.06
CA ARG A 286 -21.04 8.19 -11.14
C ARG A 286 -20.75 9.55 -10.54
N PHE A 287 -19.48 9.79 -10.18
CA PHE A 287 -18.94 11.13 -9.94
C PHE A 287 -18.22 11.63 -11.19
N ASN A 288 -18.40 12.90 -11.52
CA ASN A 288 -17.76 13.61 -12.64
C ASN A 288 -16.84 14.71 -12.09
N ASP A 289 -15.87 15.14 -12.91
CA ASP A 289 -14.95 16.25 -12.61
C ASP A 289 -14.39 16.19 -11.17
N VAL A 290 -13.80 15.04 -10.83
CA VAL A 290 -13.31 14.76 -9.48
C VAL A 290 -11.95 15.40 -9.26
N THR A 291 -11.84 16.26 -8.25
CA THR A 291 -10.56 16.84 -7.81
C THR A 291 -10.24 16.31 -6.42
N LEU A 292 -9.09 15.68 -6.27
CA LEU A 292 -8.60 15.11 -5.03
C LEU A 292 -7.32 15.81 -4.58
N VAL A 293 -7.22 16.12 -3.27
CA VAL A 293 -6.04 16.74 -2.66
C VAL A 293 -5.70 15.97 -1.38
N SER A 294 -4.43 15.62 -1.22
CA SER A 294 -3.92 14.89 -0.05
C SER A 294 -2.66 15.55 0.48
N ASP A 295 -2.74 16.18 1.65
CA ASP A 295 -1.62 16.80 2.34
C ASP A 295 -1.17 15.94 3.52
N THR A 296 0.13 15.61 3.56
CA THR A 296 0.73 14.84 4.66
C THR A 296 0.93 15.72 5.90
N LEU A 297 0.61 15.17 7.07
CA LEU A 297 0.81 15.84 8.36
C LEU A 297 2.01 15.26 9.11
N ASN A 298 2.55 16.05 10.05
CA ASN A 298 3.66 15.60 10.88
C ASN A 298 3.16 14.80 12.08
N GLU A 299 3.96 13.86 12.54
CA GLU A 299 3.73 13.09 13.78
C GLU A 299 3.44 13.98 14.99
N GLY A 300 2.61 13.47 15.90
CA GLY A 300 2.25 14.16 17.17
C GLY A 300 1.04 15.07 17.08
N ARG A 301 0.35 15.14 15.95
CA ARG A 301 -0.88 15.93 15.77
C ARG A 301 -2.17 15.12 15.95
N GLY A 302 -2.08 13.80 16.07
CA GLY A 302 -3.24 12.90 16.13
C GLY A 302 -3.86 12.58 14.77
N PHE A 303 -3.36 13.20 13.70
CA PHE A 303 -3.86 13.02 12.34
C PHE A 303 -2.72 12.66 11.38
N MET A 304 -3.04 11.86 10.37
CA MET A 304 -2.11 11.36 9.37
C MET A 304 -2.02 12.26 8.15
N LYS A 305 -3.19 12.67 7.65
CA LYS A 305 -3.35 13.47 6.43
C LYS A 305 -4.54 14.41 6.55
N ASN A 306 -4.46 15.51 5.79
CA ASN A 306 -5.60 16.33 5.40
C ASN A 306 -5.99 15.95 3.98
N CYS A 307 -7.20 15.45 3.80
CA CYS A 307 -7.73 14.99 2.52
C CYS A 307 -8.93 15.83 2.12
N SER A 308 -9.00 16.22 0.83
CA SER A 308 -10.13 16.94 0.26
C SER A 308 -10.56 16.29 -1.05
N ALA A 309 -11.86 16.20 -1.25
CA ALA A 309 -12.47 15.75 -2.49
C ALA A 309 -13.57 16.72 -2.91
N SER A 310 -13.51 17.18 -4.15
CA SER A 310 -14.58 17.95 -4.81
C SER A 310 -15.02 17.18 -6.04
N MET A 311 -16.32 16.94 -6.18
CA MET A 311 -16.87 16.11 -7.24
C MET A 311 -18.31 16.52 -7.56
N TYR A 312 -18.80 16.10 -8.72
CA TYR A 312 -20.17 16.34 -9.16
C TYR A 312 -20.88 15.03 -9.43
N THR A 313 -22.20 14.98 -9.21
CA THR A 313 -23.06 13.85 -9.59
C THR A 313 -24.36 14.32 -10.17
N GLU A 314 -25.08 13.46 -10.87
CA GLU A 314 -26.35 13.81 -11.50
C GLU A 314 -27.40 14.23 -10.48
N PHE A 315 -28.14 15.28 -10.80
CA PHE A 315 -29.25 15.81 -10.00
C PHE A 315 -30.41 16.21 -10.90
N ASP A 316 -31.62 15.71 -10.59
CA ASP A 316 -32.84 16.07 -11.30
C ASP A 316 -33.69 17.05 -10.48
N PRO A 317 -33.67 18.34 -10.80
CA PRO A 317 -34.50 19.35 -10.13
C PRO A 317 -36.02 19.17 -10.37
N THR A 318 -36.44 18.29 -11.30
CA THR A 318 -37.86 17.98 -11.52
C THR A 318 -38.40 16.97 -10.54
N GLY A 319 -37.53 16.24 -9.82
CA GLY A 319 -37.90 15.21 -8.84
C GLY A 319 -38.40 13.91 -9.44
N LYS A 320 -38.17 13.66 -10.74
CA LYS A 320 -38.54 12.38 -11.37
C LYS A 320 -37.55 11.27 -11.11
N ALA A 321 -36.26 11.62 -10.97
CA ALA A 321 -35.19 10.71 -10.67
C ALA A 321 -34.50 11.18 -9.39
N PRO A 322 -34.42 10.35 -8.34
CA PRO A 322 -33.65 10.67 -7.15
C PRO A 322 -32.14 10.59 -7.43
N THR A 323 -31.35 11.41 -6.73
CA THR A 323 -29.89 11.26 -6.69
C THR A 323 -29.54 10.26 -5.61
N GLU A 324 -29.00 9.12 -5.99
CA GLU A 324 -28.66 8.03 -5.06
C GLU A 324 -27.16 8.05 -4.73
N LEU A 325 -26.84 7.98 -3.44
CA LEU A 325 -25.49 8.03 -2.91
C LEU A 325 -25.38 7.05 -1.73
N GLN A 326 -24.16 6.60 -1.44
CA GLN A 326 -23.92 5.76 -0.28
C GLN A 326 -22.61 6.14 0.41
N PHE A 327 -22.57 5.94 1.72
CA PHE A 327 -21.33 5.95 2.50
C PHE A 327 -21.03 4.54 3.01
N TYR A 328 -19.75 4.23 3.09
CA TYR A 328 -19.23 3.12 3.86
C TYR A 328 -18.30 3.67 4.95
N PHE A 329 -18.59 3.38 6.19
CA PHE A 329 -17.74 3.69 7.33
C PHE A 329 -17.37 2.40 8.04
N GLY A 330 -16.19 1.87 7.76
CA GLY A 330 -15.92 0.53 8.27
C GLY A 330 -14.49 0.04 8.12
N PRO A 331 -14.28 -1.24 8.51
CA PRO A 331 -12.98 -1.87 8.49
C PRO A 331 -12.55 -2.26 7.07
N ASN A 332 -11.25 -2.13 6.79
CA ASN A 332 -10.62 -2.60 5.56
C ASN A 332 -10.42 -4.13 5.61
N LYS A 333 -11.49 -4.87 5.83
CA LYS A 333 -11.49 -6.32 5.80
C LYS A 333 -12.02 -6.82 4.46
N TYR A 334 -11.22 -7.66 3.77
CA TYR A 334 -11.54 -8.12 2.42
C TYR A 334 -12.94 -8.76 2.31
N SER A 335 -13.29 -9.65 3.23
CA SER A 335 -14.61 -10.30 3.26
C SER A 335 -15.75 -9.31 3.49
N THR A 336 -15.58 -8.36 4.43
CA THR A 336 -16.58 -7.32 4.72
C THR A 336 -16.80 -6.39 3.54
N LEU A 337 -15.72 -5.91 2.91
CA LEU A 337 -15.81 -5.06 1.71
C LEU A 337 -16.47 -5.81 0.54
N LYS A 338 -16.16 -7.09 0.39
CA LYS A 338 -16.79 -7.94 -0.64
C LYS A 338 -18.30 -8.19 -0.38
N GLU A 339 -18.69 -8.34 0.87
CA GLU A 339 -20.10 -8.46 1.26
C GLU A 339 -20.84 -7.13 1.04
N SER A 340 -20.20 -6.00 1.36
CA SER A 340 -20.77 -4.66 1.17
C SER A 340 -21.07 -4.34 -0.30
N ASN A 341 -20.37 -4.95 -1.27
CA ASN A 341 -20.70 -4.80 -2.69
C ASN A 341 -22.13 -5.24 -3.02
N LYS A 342 -22.67 -6.24 -2.29
CA LYS A 342 -24.03 -6.74 -2.50
C LYS A 342 -25.10 -5.79 -1.96
N LEU A 343 -24.70 -4.79 -1.20
CA LEU A 343 -25.55 -3.78 -0.59
C LEU A 343 -25.50 -2.46 -1.37
N CYS A 344 -24.92 -2.47 -2.57
CA CYS A 344 -24.93 -1.30 -3.45
C CYS A 344 -26.34 -0.86 -3.74
N ILE A 345 -26.61 0.45 -3.64
CA ILE A 345 -27.95 1.04 -3.89
C ILE A 345 -28.39 0.78 -5.35
N ASN A 346 -27.44 0.80 -6.27
CA ASN A 346 -27.66 0.42 -7.66
C ASN A 346 -27.21 -1.06 -7.85
N PRO A 347 -28.15 -2.01 -7.94
CA PRO A 347 -27.85 -3.44 -8.02
C PRO A 347 -27.15 -3.86 -9.32
N ASP A 348 -27.24 -3.04 -10.36
CA ASP A 348 -26.61 -3.31 -11.67
C ASP A 348 -25.15 -2.86 -11.72
N LYS A 349 -24.67 -2.19 -10.65
CA LYS A 349 -23.33 -1.65 -10.56
C LYS A 349 -22.38 -2.53 -9.75
N ASP A 350 -21.22 -2.84 -10.32
CA ASP A 350 -20.16 -3.57 -9.63
C ASP A 350 -19.13 -2.60 -9.04
N ILE A 351 -19.34 -2.17 -7.80
CA ILE A 351 -18.51 -1.18 -7.12
C ILE A 351 -17.17 -1.71 -6.65
N ASN A 352 -17.00 -3.02 -6.52
CA ASN A 352 -15.72 -3.67 -6.19
C ASN A 352 -14.95 -3.07 -5.01
N LEU A 353 -15.62 -2.70 -3.91
CA LEU A 353 -15.01 -2.08 -2.73
C LEU A 353 -13.79 -2.85 -2.18
N HIS A 354 -13.77 -4.17 -2.37
CA HIS A 354 -12.65 -5.02 -1.94
C HIS A 354 -11.33 -4.72 -2.68
N GLU A 355 -11.35 -3.98 -3.79
CA GLU A 355 -10.17 -3.51 -4.50
C GLU A 355 -9.47 -2.34 -3.81
N LEU A 356 -10.12 -1.71 -2.83
CA LEU A 356 -9.50 -0.77 -1.90
C LEU A 356 -8.23 -1.31 -1.24
N ILE A 357 -8.17 -2.64 -1.02
CA ILE A 357 -7.00 -3.29 -0.43
C ILE A 357 -6.03 -3.70 -1.53
N TYR A 358 -4.90 -3.00 -1.61
CA TYR A 358 -3.85 -3.31 -2.57
C TYR A 358 -3.10 -4.59 -2.19
N PHE A 359 -3.22 -5.61 -3.00
CA PHE A 359 -2.54 -6.90 -2.81
C PHE A 359 -1.33 -7.12 -3.73
N GLY A 360 -0.82 -6.06 -4.35
CA GLY A 360 0.35 -6.13 -5.23
C GLY A 360 0.03 -6.40 -6.70
N TRP A 361 1.07 -6.68 -7.48
CA TRP A 361 1.00 -6.96 -8.93
C TRP A 361 0.07 -8.13 -9.26
N PRO A 362 -0.37 -8.30 -10.51
CA PRO A 362 -1.39 -9.31 -10.86
C PRO A 362 -1.10 -10.72 -10.35
N ILE A 363 0.15 -11.20 -10.44
CA ILE A 363 0.54 -12.54 -9.93
C ILE A 363 0.44 -12.59 -8.41
N VAL A 364 0.90 -11.55 -7.73
CA VAL A 364 0.87 -11.43 -6.26
C VAL A 364 -0.57 -11.29 -5.78
N ARG A 365 -1.38 -10.47 -6.45
CA ARG A 365 -2.82 -10.29 -6.21
C ARG A 365 -3.56 -11.63 -6.31
N LEU A 366 -3.24 -12.44 -7.32
CA LEU A 366 -3.84 -13.76 -7.51
C LEU A 366 -3.48 -14.72 -6.35
N ILE A 367 -2.22 -14.76 -5.91
CA ILE A 367 -1.78 -15.56 -4.76
C ILE A 367 -2.53 -15.12 -3.49
N ASN A 368 -2.63 -13.82 -3.23
CA ASN A 368 -3.32 -13.31 -2.06
C ASN A 368 -4.82 -13.61 -2.13
N ARG A 369 -5.52 -13.25 -3.22
CA ARG A 369 -6.99 -13.40 -3.34
C ARG A 369 -7.46 -14.84 -3.32
N TYR A 370 -6.72 -15.79 -3.92
CA TYR A 370 -7.18 -17.17 -4.10
C TYR A 370 -6.51 -18.20 -3.18
N PHE A 371 -5.42 -17.83 -2.51
CA PHE A 371 -4.73 -18.76 -1.64
C PHE A 371 -4.54 -18.22 -0.21
N ILE A 372 -3.85 -17.08 -0.03
CA ILE A 372 -3.46 -16.61 1.29
C ILE A 372 -4.67 -16.20 2.14
N ILE A 373 -5.59 -15.40 1.61
CA ILE A 373 -6.79 -14.90 2.33
C ILE A 373 -7.65 -16.07 2.77
N TYR A 374 -8.00 -16.98 1.86
CA TYR A 374 -8.85 -18.13 2.20
C TYR A 374 -8.19 -19.05 3.22
N LEU A 375 -6.88 -19.28 3.10
CA LEU A 375 -6.15 -20.10 4.06
C LEU A 375 -6.08 -19.43 5.43
N PHE A 376 -5.85 -18.12 5.47
CA PHE A 376 -5.79 -17.34 6.70
C PHE A 376 -7.16 -17.30 7.39
N ASP A 377 -8.23 -16.99 6.65
CA ASP A 377 -9.60 -16.98 7.17
C ASP A 377 -10.01 -18.36 7.70
N TRP A 378 -9.68 -19.44 6.95
CA TRP A 378 -9.96 -20.79 7.37
C TRP A 378 -9.29 -21.15 8.70
N LEU A 379 -7.99 -20.79 8.86
CA LEU A 379 -7.25 -21.01 10.10
C LEU A 379 -7.78 -20.15 11.25
N THR A 380 -8.14 -18.91 10.98
CA THR A 380 -8.68 -17.97 11.98
C THR A 380 -10.01 -18.44 12.53
N ASN A 381 -10.85 -19.05 11.70
CA ASN A 381 -12.15 -19.63 12.11
C ASN A 381 -12.02 -20.80 13.11
N TRP A 382 -10.83 -21.35 13.32
CA TRP A 382 -10.58 -22.35 14.39
C TRP A 382 -10.58 -21.75 15.78
N GLY A 383 -10.62 -20.43 15.92
CA GLY A 383 -10.62 -19.74 17.21
C GLY A 383 -9.29 -19.80 17.97
N ILE A 384 -8.20 -20.15 17.29
CA ILE A 384 -6.84 -20.19 17.85
C ILE A 384 -6.18 -18.82 17.79
N SER A 385 -5.17 -18.59 18.63
CA SER A 385 -4.41 -17.32 18.64
C SER A 385 -3.83 -17.01 17.25
N ILE A 386 -3.92 -15.76 16.83
CA ILE A 386 -3.45 -15.30 15.51
C ILE A 386 -1.94 -15.55 15.31
N GLY A 387 -1.14 -15.50 16.37
CA GLY A 387 0.27 -15.89 16.29
C GLY A 387 0.45 -17.37 15.90
N ILE A 388 -0.43 -18.27 16.36
CA ILE A 388 -0.45 -19.68 15.93
C ILE A 388 -0.98 -19.81 14.50
N VAL A 389 -1.97 -19.01 14.11
CA VAL A 389 -2.45 -18.93 12.72
C VAL A 389 -1.30 -18.58 11.77
N LEU A 390 -0.50 -17.56 12.09
CA LEU A 390 0.69 -17.18 11.31
C LEU A 390 1.74 -18.28 11.24
N LEU A 391 1.96 -19.02 12.35
CA LEU A 391 2.86 -20.18 12.36
C LEU A 391 2.36 -21.27 11.41
N LEU A 392 1.08 -21.65 11.51
CA LEU A 392 0.47 -22.69 10.66
C LEU A 392 0.44 -22.26 9.18
N LEU A 393 0.08 -21.01 8.91
CA LEU A 393 0.14 -20.42 7.57
C LEU A 393 1.55 -20.58 6.99
N THR A 394 2.59 -20.21 7.78
CA THR A 394 3.98 -20.31 7.37
C THR A 394 4.37 -21.78 7.07
N LEU A 395 3.98 -22.71 7.93
CA LEU A 395 4.25 -24.14 7.73
C LEU A 395 3.58 -24.68 6.46
N ILE A 396 2.33 -24.34 6.21
CA ILE A 396 1.59 -24.80 5.02
C ILE A 396 2.23 -24.22 3.76
N VAL A 397 2.55 -22.93 3.75
CA VAL A 397 3.23 -22.28 2.61
C VAL A 397 4.60 -22.94 2.36
N LYS A 398 5.40 -23.18 3.42
CA LYS A 398 6.71 -23.88 3.29
C LYS A 398 6.54 -25.31 2.81
N ALA A 399 5.54 -26.03 3.26
CA ALA A 399 5.24 -27.38 2.77
C ALA A 399 4.88 -27.39 1.28
N ALA A 400 4.07 -26.42 0.82
CA ALA A 400 3.72 -26.28 -0.60
C ALA A 400 4.95 -25.97 -1.48
N VAL A 401 5.92 -25.21 -0.98
CA VAL A 401 7.16 -24.85 -1.70
C VAL A 401 8.25 -25.91 -1.56
N TYR A 402 8.15 -26.82 -0.57
CA TYR A 402 9.18 -27.82 -0.26
C TYR A 402 9.62 -28.68 -1.47
N PRO A 403 8.75 -29.19 -2.37
CA PRO A 403 9.18 -30.00 -3.52
C PRO A 403 10.14 -29.24 -4.45
N PHE A 404 9.93 -27.94 -4.61
CA PHE A 404 10.80 -27.09 -5.44
C PHE A 404 12.13 -26.81 -4.73
N THR A 405 12.09 -26.57 -3.41
CA THR A 405 13.28 -26.39 -2.56
C THR A 405 14.14 -27.65 -2.59
N TYR A 406 13.54 -28.83 -2.47
CA TYR A 406 14.24 -30.12 -2.57
C TYR A 406 14.94 -30.30 -3.93
N LYS A 407 14.22 -30.09 -5.04
CA LYS A 407 14.79 -30.21 -6.40
C LYS A 407 15.97 -29.26 -6.61
N SER A 408 15.87 -28.04 -6.14
CA SER A 408 16.93 -27.06 -6.24
C SER A 408 18.13 -27.41 -5.36
N TYR A 409 17.86 -27.89 -4.13
CA TYR A 409 18.94 -28.39 -3.27
C TYR A 409 19.73 -29.51 -3.97
N VAL A 410 19.02 -30.49 -4.55
CA VAL A 410 19.66 -31.59 -5.30
C VAL A 410 20.46 -31.05 -6.51
N ALA A 411 19.94 -30.05 -7.24
CA ALA A 411 20.68 -29.43 -8.34
C ALA A 411 21.97 -28.76 -7.87
N SER A 412 21.92 -28.01 -6.75
CA SER A 412 23.10 -27.39 -6.13
C SER A 412 24.09 -28.45 -5.59
N ALA A 413 23.59 -29.52 -4.99
CA ALA A 413 24.42 -30.64 -4.52
C ALA A 413 25.14 -31.36 -5.67
N LYS A 414 24.47 -31.55 -6.83
CA LYS A 414 25.11 -32.10 -8.05
C LYS A 414 26.26 -31.22 -8.51
N MET A 415 26.09 -29.90 -8.53
CA MET A 415 27.16 -28.98 -8.92
C MET A 415 28.35 -29.04 -7.94
N ARG A 416 28.09 -29.16 -6.63
CA ARG A 416 29.16 -29.32 -5.63
C ARG A 416 29.92 -30.66 -5.81
N ALA A 417 29.20 -31.75 -6.06
CA ALA A 417 29.80 -33.04 -6.30
C ALA A 417 30.75 -33.06 -7.53
N LEU A 418 30.54 -32.14 -8.50
CA LEU A 418 31.44 -31.99 -9.65
C LEU A 418 32.61 -31.06 -9.39
N LYS A 419 32.76 -30.52 -8.15
CA LYS A 419 33.84 -29.59 -7.83
C LYS A 419 35.25 -30.12 -8.17
N PRO A 420 35.64 -31.39 -7.89
CA PRO A 420 36.98 -31.88 -8.29
C PRO A 420 37.25 -31.74 -9.80
N TYR A 421 36.26 -32.05 -10.64
CA TYR A 421 36.41 -31.93 -12.11
C TYR A 421 36.45 -30.44 -12.56
N ILE A 422 35.76 -29.57 -11.83
CA ILE A 422 35.84 -28.12 -12.11
C ILE A 422 37.21 -27.59 -11.72
N ASP A 423 37.80 -28.05 -10.61
CA ASP A 423 39.11 -27.64 -10.17
C ASP A 423 40.20 -28.10 -11.18
N GLU A 424 40.06 -29.27 -11.81
CA GLU A 424 40.90 -29.71 -12.94
C GLU A 424 40.82 -28.77 -14.16
N ILE A 425 39.58 -28.37 -14.54
CA ILE A 425 39.37 -27.39 -15.63
C ILE A 425 39.98 -26.03 -15.25
N ASN A 426 39.84 -25.60 -14.01
CA ASN A 426 40.43 -24.36 -13.50
C ASN A 426 41.97 -24.37 -13.60
N ALA A 427 42.59 -25.49 -13.27
CA ALA A 427 44.05 -25.71 -13.39
C ALA A 427 44.51 -25.71 -14.86
N LYS A 428 43.68 -26.25 -15.76
CA LYS A 428 43.98 -26.29 -17.21
C LYS A 428 43.96 -24.92 -17.89
N TYR A 429 43.11 -24.00 -17.38
CA TYR A 429 42.94 -22.67 -17.93
C TYR A 429 43.21 -21.57 -16.90
N PRO A 430 44.49 -21.33 -16.55
CA PRO A 430 44.85 -20.37 -15.51
C PRO A 430 44.81 -18.89 -15.97
N LYS A 431 44.83 -18.65 -17.32
CA LYS A 431 44.95 -17.30 -17.89
C LYS A 431 43.58 -16.65 -18.06
N PRO A 432 43.46 -15.32 -17.82
CA PRO A 432 42.20 -14.58 -18.05
C PRO A 432 41.71 -14.65 -19.52
N GLU A 433 42.62 -14.76 -20.47
CA GLU A 433 42.32 -14.84 -21.89
C GLU A 433 41.53 -16.11 -22.25
N ASP A 434 41.68 -17.19 -21.47
CA ASP A 434 41.00 -18.46 -21.67
C ASP A 434 39.67 -18.56 -20.93
N ALA A 435 39.20 -17.50 -20.28
CA ALA A 435 38.00 -17.50 -19.44
C ALA A 435 36.75 -18.02 -20.19
N MET A 436 36.61 -17.69 -21.46
CA MET A 436 35.47 -18.16 -22.27
C MET A 436 35.53 -19.64 -22.57
N ARG A 437 36.75 -20.19 -22.93
CA ARG A 437 36.97 -21.61 -23.13
C ARG A 437 36.76 -22.41 -21.84
N LYS A 438 37.27 -21.90 -20.72
CA LYS A 438 37.05 -22.45 -19.40
C LYS A 438 35.55 -22.57 -19.07
N GLN A 439 34.78 -21.50 -19.28
CA GLN A 439 33.36 -21.49 -19.03
C GLN A 439 32.60 -22.47 -19.94
N GLN A 440 32.97 -22.60 -21.19
CA GLN A 440 32.40 -23.59 -22.12
C GLN A 440 32.66 -25.01 -21.63
N GLU A 441 33.90 -25.33 -21.20
CA GLU A 441 34.26 -26.68 -20.73
C GLU A 441 33.50 -27.01 -19.42
N ILE A 442 33.32 -26.04 -18.52
CA ILE A 442 32.49 -26.20 -17.29
C ILE A 442 31.02 -26.42 -17.66
N MET A 443 30.47 -25.68 -18.62
CA MET A 443 29.08 -25.88 -19.08
C MET A 443 28.89 -27.22 -19.76
N GLY A 444 29.88 -27.63 -20.55
CA GLY A 444 29.96 -28.98 -21.14
C GLY A 444 30.00 -30.09 -20.10
N LEU A 445 30.76 -29.89 -19.00
CA LEU A 445 30.80 -30.80 -17.86
C LEU A 445 29.43 -30.94 -17.19
N TYR A 446 28.75 -29.82 -16.91
CA TYR A 446 27.39 -29.84 -16.35
C TYR A 446 26.41 -30.59 -17.24
N SER A 447 26.43 -30.31 -18.55
CA SER A 447 25.58 -31.01 -19.53
C SER A 447 25.86 -32.51 -19.56
N LYS A 448 27.15 -32.91 -19.56
CA LYS A 448 27.62 -34.29 -19.60
C LYS A 448 27.12 -35.12 -18.41
N TYR A 449 27.08 -34.53 -17.21
CA TYR A 449 26.67 -35.20 -15.99
C TYR A 449 25.21 -34.91 -15.58
N GLY A 450 24.43 -34.24 -16.43
CA GLY A 450 23.02 -33.91 -16.17
C GLY A 450 22.81 -32.98 -14.98
N ALA A 451 23.78 -32.09 -14.72
CA ALA A 451 23.65 -31.04 -13.74
C ALA A 451 23.07 -29.77 -14.40
N ASN A 452 22.12 -29.12 -13.74
CA ASN A 452 21.53 -27.88 -14.24
C ASN A 452 21.98 -26.70 -13.37
N PRO A 453 22.82 -25.78 -13.86
CA PRO A 453 23.30 -24.64 -13.09
C PRO A 453 22.18 -23.65 -12.71
N MET A 454 21.10 -23.58 -13.49
CA MET A 454 19.95 -22.74 -13.17
C MET A 454 19.01 -23.37 -12.12
N GLY A 455 19.14 -24.67 -11.83
CA GLY A 455 18.31 -25.35 -10.84
C GLY A 455 18.51 -24.80 -9.42
N GLY A 456 19.69 -24.24 -9.10
CA GLY A 456 20.01 -23.68 -7.79
C GLY A 456 19.26 -22.40 -7.43
N CYS A 457 18.84 -21.58 -8.40
CA CYS A 457 18.10 -20.32 -8.16
C CYS A 457 16.57 -20.49 -8.20
N LEU A 458 16.06 -21.65 -8.58
CA LEU A 458 14.62 -21.92 -8.71
C LEU A 458 13.80 -21.62 -7.44
N PRO A 459 14.26 -21.94 -6.20
CA PRO A 459 13.51 -21.57 -5.00
C PRO A 459 13.35 -20.08 -4.83
N MET A 460 14.37 -19.30 -5.17
CA MET A 460 14.31 -17.83 -5.06
C MET A 460 13.22 -17.27 -5.99
N LEU A 461 13.12 -17.79 -7.23
CA LEU A 461 12.12 -17.35 -8.20
C LEU A 461 10.68 -17.69 -7.75
N ILE A 462 10.47 -18.84 -7.09
CA ILE A 462 9.15 -19.26 -6.59
C ILE A 462 8.84 -18.58 -5.24
N GLN A 463 9.85 -18.40 -4.40
CA GLN A 463 9.70 -17.80 -3.09
C GLN A 463 9.40 -16.29 -3.16
N MET A 464 9.94 -15.57 -4.16
CA MET A 464 9.77 -14.11 -4.27
C MET A 464 8.31 -13.67 -4.41
N PRO A 465 7.48 -14.22 -5.31
CA PRO A 465 6.07 -13.84 -5.39
C PRO A 465 5.30 -14.11 -4.10
N ILE A 466 5.60 -15.21 -3.40
CA ILE A 466 4.97 -15.55 -2.11
C ILE A 466 5.43 -14.59 -1.01
N PHE A 467 6.72 -14.24 -0.99
CA PHE A 467 7.28 -13.27 -0.06
C PHE A 467 6.59 -11.90 -0.20
N ILE A 468 6.45 -11.40 -1.44
CA ILE A 468 5.78 -10.14 -1.75
C ILE A 468 4.28 -10.24 -1.44
N ALA A 469 3.65 -11.41 -1.67
CA ALA A 469 2.24 -11.61 -1.36
C ALA A 469 1.97 -11.42 0.14
N LEU A 470 2.78 -12.03 1.01
CA LEU A 470 2.63 -11.89 2.45
C LEU A 470 3.11 -10.54 2.98
N PHE A 471 4.08 -9.90 2.30
CA PHE A 471 4.47 -8.52 2.58
C PHE A 471 3.29 -7.54 2.39
N ASN A 472 2.46 -7.76 1.36
CA ASN A 472 1.28 -6.94 1.11
C ASN A 472 0.06 -7.40 1.94
N PHE A 473 -0.05 -8.67 2.29
CA PHE A 473 -1.20 -9.20 3.02
C PHE A 473 -1.14 -8.91 4.53
N VAL A 474 -0.03 -9.26 5.19
CA VAL A 474 0.05 -9.22 6.66
C VAL A 474 -0.19 -7.82 7.25
N PRO A 475 0.38 -6.72 6.70
CA PRO A 475 0.09 -5.38 7.22
C PRO A 475 -1.35 -4.89 7.00
N ASN A 476 -2.06 -5.48 6.03
CA ASN A 476 -3.46 -5.15 5.74
C ASN A 476 -4.46 -6.09 6.43
N ALA A 477 -3.99 -7.10 7.14
CA ALA A 477 -4.85 -8.04 7.85
C ALA A 477 -5.30 -7.44 9.19
N ILE A 478 -6.51 -6.87 9.23
CA ILE A 478 -7.09 -6.26 10.44
C ILE A 478 -7.24 -7.24 11.61
N GLU A 479 -7.27 -8.53 11.34
CA GLU A 479 -7.34 -9.60 12.33
C GLU A 479 -6.10 -9.66 13.23
N LEU A 480 -4.97 -9.07 12.81
CA LEU A 480 -3.76 -8.95 13.63
C LEU A 480 -3.86 -7.82 14.66
N ARG A 481 -4.77 -6.86 14.42
CA ARG A 481 -4.90 -5.66 15.22
C ARG A 481 -5.27 -5.98 16.66
N GLN A 482 -4.48 -5.46 17.59
CA GLN A 482 -4.63 -5.68 19.06
C GLN A 482 -4.59 -7.16 19.49
N GLN A 483 -4.01 -8.04 18.65
CA GLN A 483 -3.76 -9.44 19.02
C GLN A 483 -2.37 -9.60 19.61
N SER A 484 -2.31 -10.07 20.84
CA SER A 484 -1.04 -10.32 21.54
C SER A 484 -0.48 -11.71 21.21
N PHE A 485 0.84 -11.79 21.09
CA PHE A 485 1.53 -13.08 20.95
C PHE A 485 2.96 -13.00 21.50
N LEU A 486 3.34 -13.93 22.37
CA LEU A 486 4.61 -13.96 23.10
C LEU A 486 4.81 -12.61 23.85
N TRP A 487 5.82 -11.83 23.47
CA TRP A 487 6.12 -10.51 24.06
C TRP A 487 5.50 -9.35 23.30
N ALA A 488 4.98 -9.58 22.08
CA ALA A 488 4.28 -8.54 21.33
C ALA A 488 2.86 -8.36 21.88
N HIS A 489 2.52 -7.14 22.24
CA HIS A 489 1.18 -6.79 22.72
C HIS A 489 0.18 -6.64 21.57
N ASP A 490 0.68 -6.29 20.37
CA ASP A 490 -0.10 -6.08 19.17
C ASP A 490 0.68 -6.54 17.95
N LEU A 491 0.15 -7.54 17.23
CA LEU A 491 0.79 -8.08 16.03
C LEU A 491 0.71 -7.14 14.82
N SER A 492 -0.18 -6.16 14.83
CA SER A 492 -0.28 -5.16 13.76
C SER A 492 0.72 -4.01 13.93
N ALA A 493 1.20 -3.78 15.16
CA ALA A 493 2.20 -2.76 15.48
C ALA A 493 3.59 -3.37 15.68
N TYR A 494 4.62 -2.54 15.81
CA TYR A 494 5.97 -2.99 16.15
C TYR A 494 6.06 -3.46 17.62
N ASP A 495 6.89 -4.47 17.89
CA ASP A 495 7.18 -4.97 19.22
C ASP A 495 8.38 -4.20 19.83
N ALA A 496 8.10 -3.29 20.75
CA ALA A 496 9.11 -2.51 21.46
C ALA A 496 9.35 -3.08 22.85
N LEU A 497 10.18 -4.13 22.95
CA LEU A 497 10.60 -4.61 24.27
C LEU A 497 11.62 -3.67 24.91
N ILE A 498 12.46 -3.03 24.08
CA ILE A 498 13.43 -2.01 24.50
C ILE A 498 13.07 -0.72 23.75
N SER A 499 12.72 0.33 24.49
CA SER A 499 12.40 1.64 23.95
C SER A 499 13.04 2.76 24.75
N TRP A 500 13.29 3.89 24.10
CA TRP A 500 13.85 5.10 24.70
C TRP A 500 13.19 6.36 24.14
N ASN A 501 13.29 7.47 24.88
CA ASN A 501 12.54 8.69 24.54
C ASN A 501 13.16 9.54 23.41
N THR A 502 14.35 9.19 22.94
CA THR A 502 15.08 10.01 21.95
C THR A 502 15.17 9.24 20.63
N TYR A 503 14.80 9.88 19.51
CA TYR A 503 15.00 9.29 18.19
C TYR A 503 16.49 9.24 17.84
N ILE A 504 17.04 8.03 17.63
CA ILE A 504 18.44 7.78 17.27
C ILE A 504 18.50 7.30 15.82
N TRP A 505 18.88 8.18 14.91
CA TRP A 505 19.06 7.76 13.52
C TRP A 505 20.23 6.76 13.37
N PRO A 506 20.12 5.63 12.64
CA PRO A 506 18.96 5.15 11.86
C PRO A 506 18.07 4.13 12.62
N ILE A 507 18.22 3.96 13.93
CA ILE A 507 17.56 2.90 14.72
C ILE A 507 16.13 3.30 15.11
N GLY A 508 15.86 4.61 15.24
CA GLY A 508 14.59 5.11 15.78
C GLY A 508 14.58 5.24 17.30
N ASN A 509 13.47 4.98 17.93
CA ASN A 509 13.25 5.10 19.39
C ASN A 509 13.03 3.75 20.10
N HIS A 510 13.18 2.61 19.37
CA HIS A 510 12.96 1.27 19.90
C HIS A 510 13.75 0.20 19.12
N ILE A 511 13.78 -1.01 19.67
CA ILE A 511 14.27 -2.22 19.00
C ILE A 511 13.15 -3.26 19.02
N SER A 512 12.73 -3.68 17.82
CA SER A 512 11.82 -4.82 17.60
C SER A 512 12.60 -6.12 17.72
N ILE A 513 12.18 -6.97 18.66
CA ILE A 513 12.82 -8.27 18.87
C ILE A 513 12.51 -9.23 17.72
N PHE A 514 11.28 -9.24 17.19
CA PHE A 514 10.98 -10.08 16.03
C PHE A 514 11.78 -9.65 14.80
N CYS A 515 12.01 -8.36 14.60
CA CYS A 515 12.90 -7.87 13.54
C CYS A 515 14.34 -8.31 13.75
N LEU A 516 14.86 -8.24 14.98
CA LEU A 516 16.20 -8.70 15.31
C LEU A 516 16.34 -10.21 15.05
N LEU A 517 15.39 -11.02 15.50
CA LEU A 517 15.36 -12.47 15.27
C LEU A 517 15.28 -12.79 13.76
N PHE A 518 14.48 -12.07 13.01
CA PHE A 518 14.43 -12.19 11.54
C PHE A 518 15.80 -11.91 10.91
N CYS A 519 16.47 -10.82 11.30
CA CYS A 519 17.78 -10.47 10.75
C CYS A 519 18.85 -11.50 11.10
N VAL A 520 18.88 -12.01 12.35
CA VAL A 520 19.80 -13.08 12.77
C VAL A 520 19.56 -14.36 11.95
N THR A 521 18.29 -14.79 11.82
CA THR A 521 17.97 -16.00 11.05
C THR A 521 18.25 -15.81 9.56
N GLN A 522 18.09 -14.59 9.02
CA GLN A 522 18.42 -14.26 7.63
C GLN A 522 19.95 -14.33 7.39
N ILE A 523 20.75 -13.87 8.33
CA ILE A 523 22.22 -14.02 8.26
C ILE A 523 22.60 -15.50 8.26
N LEU A 524 22.00 -16.30 9.15
CA LEU A 524 22.21 -17.76 9.18
C LEU A 524 21.77 -18.43 7.87
N ASN A 525 20.61 -18.06 7.34
CA ASN A 525 20.13 -18.55 6.06
C ASN A 525 21.09 -18.21 4.91
N THR A 526 21.60 -16.96 4.88
CA THR A 526 22.61 -16.51 3.91
C THR A 526 23.91 -17.32 4.05
N TYR A 527 24.35 -17.58 5.26
CA TYR A 527 25.55 -18.40 5.53
C TYR A 527 25.39 -19.81 4.95
N TYR A 528 24.28 -20.51 5.24
CA TYR A 528 24.04 -21.85 4.69
C TYR A 528 23.88 -21.83 3.18
N THR A 529 23.14 -20.88 2.64
CA THR A 529 22.90 -20.75 1.19
C THR A 529 24.20 -20.43 0.43
N SER A 530 25.04 -19.52 0.95
CA SER A 530 26.32 -19.17 0.33
C SER A 530 27.31 -20.35 0.30
N LYS A 531 27.30 -21.20 1.30
CA LYS A 531 28.08 -22.46 1.31
C LYS A 531 27.59 -23.48 0.29
N MET A 532 26.35 -23.35 -0.16
CA MET A 532 25.75 -24.25 -1.15
C MET A 532 26.00 -23.81 -2.60
N GLN A 533 26.37 -22.56 -2.82
CA GLN A 533 26.72 -22.09 -4.17
C GLN A 533 28.12 -22.61 -4.53
N PRO A 534 28.27 -23.36 -5.63
CA PRO A 534 29.59 -23.77 -6.11
C PRO A 534 30.38 -22.53 -6.52
N ASN A 535 31.69 -22.50 -6.21
CA ASN A 535 32.60 -21.53 -6.81
C ASN A 535 32.66 -21.86 -8.31
N MET A 536 31.89 -21.14 -9.11
CA MET A 536 32.04 -21.16 -10.57
C MET A 536 33.36 -20.45 -10.86
N GLY A 537 34.42 -21.23 -11.10
CA GLY A 537 35.73 -20.68 -11.45
C GLY A 537 35.62 -19.71 -12.62
N GLY A 538 35.81 -18.45 -12.34
CA GLY A 538 35.74 -17.35 -13.27
C GLY A 538 37.10 -16.68 -13.45
N SER A 539 37.15 -15.62 -14.27
CA SER A 539 38.29 -14.70 -14.29
C SER A 539 38.47 -14.03 -12.93
N PRO A 540 39.64 -13.48 -12.61
CA PRO A 540 39.88 -12.75 -11.37
C PRO A 540 38.86 -11.63 -11.13
N GLU A 541 38.32 -11.02 -12.18
CA GLU A 541 37.25 -10.01 -12.16
C GLU A 541 35.92 -10.62 -11.71
N GLN A 542 35.57 -11.79 -12.25
CA GLN A 542 34.35 -12.52 -11.84
C GLN A 542 34.45 -13.02 -10.39
N GLU A 543 35.61 -13.46 -9.93
CA GLU A 543 35.82 -13.81 -8.53
C GLU A 543 35.65 -12.59 -7.61
N THR A 544 36.12 -11.44 -8.01
CA THR A 544 35.97 -10.19 -7.28
C THR A 544 34.49 -9.77 -7.22
N GLN A 545 33.78 -9.84 -8.34
CA GLN A 545 32.34 -9.58 -8.41
C GLN A 545 31.53 -10.55 -7.53
N MET A 546 31.87 -11.82 -7.52
CA MET A 546 31.26 -12.84 -6.65
C MET A 546 31.54 -12.56 -5.17
N LYS A 547 32.75 -12.10 -4.81
CA LYS A 547 33.08 -11.69 -3.43
C LYS A 547 32.28 -10.48 -3.00
N VAL A 548 32.14 -9.46 -3.84
CA VAL A 548 31.33 -8.26 -3.58
C VAL A 548 29.85 -8.64 -3.41
N MET A 549 29.31 -9.47 -4.32
CA MET A 549 27.92 -9.93 -4.24
C MET A 549 27.67 -10.73 -2.93
N ARG A 550 28.60 -11.61 -2.55
CA ARG A 550 28.51 -12.36 -1.28
C ARG A 550 28.54 -11.42 -0.07
N TRP A 551 29.37 -10.39 -0.10
CA TRP A 551 29.47 -9.40 0.97
C TRP A 551 28.16 -8.58 1.09
N MET A 552 27.58 -8.16 -0.07
CA MET A 552 26.27 -7.53 -0.08
C MET A 552 25.16 -8.39 0.52
N MET A 553 25.18 -9.70 0.27
CA MET A 553 24.21 -10.64 0.83
C MET A 553 24.26 -10.71 2.38
N TYR A 554 25.42 -10.44 3.00
CA TYR A 554 25.55 -10.38 4.47
C TYR A 554 25.18 -9.02 5.04
N ILE A 555 25.36 -7.94 4.28
CA ILE A 555 24.99 -6.59 4.72
C ILE A 555 23.48 -6.37 4.62
N MET A 556 22.85 -6.93 3.59
CA MET A 556 21.43 -6.73 3.33
C MET A 556 20.52 -7.01 4.55
N PRO A 557 20.70 -8.09 5.34
CA PRO A 557 19.93 -8.29 6.57
C PRO A 557 20.10 -7.19 7.62
N VAL A 558 21.30 -6.59 7.69
CA VAL A 558 21.55 -5.45 8.60
C VAL A 558 20.81 -4.19 8.12
N VAL A 559 20.80 -3.95 6.81
CA VAL A 559 19.99 -2.86 6.22
C VAL A 559 18.50 -3.12 6.45
N PHE A 560 18.05 -4.35 6.31
CA PHE A 560 16.65 -4.74 6.59
C PHE A 560 16.26 -4.47 8.04
N PHE A 561 17.17 -4.63 9.01
CA PHE A 561 16.88 -4.27 10.39
C PHE A 561 16.40 -2.82 10.51
N PHE A 562 17.09 -1.88 9.90
CA PHE A 562 16.71 -0.46 9.97
C PHE A 562 15.42 -0.14 9.22
N ILE A 563 15.07 -0.92 8.19
CA ILE A 563 13.84 -0.73 7.42
C ILE A 563 12.64 -1.35 8.16
N PHE A 564 12.80 -2.57 8.66
CA PHE A 564 11.70 -3.36 9.23
C PHE A 564 11.50 -3.17 10.74
N ASN A 565 12.36 -2.39 11.40
CA ASN A 565 12.26 -2.15 12.84
C ASN A 565 10.92 -1.49 13.22
N ASP A 566 10.40 -0.58 12.40
CA ASP A 566 9.12 0.11 12.59
C ASP A 566 7.91 -0.67 12.04
N TYR A 567 8.14 -1.82 11.40
CA TYR A 567 7.08 -2.62 10.78
C TYR A 567 6.36 -3.51 11.79
N SER A 568 5.16 -3.98 11.40
CA SER A 568 4.33 -4.83 12.25
C SER A 568 5.10 -6.06 12.76
N SER A 569 4.93 -6.36 14.04
CA SER A 569 5.53 -7.53 14.69
C SER A 569 5.04 -8.84 14.06
N GLY A 570 3.80 -8.90 13.57
CA GLY A 570 3.25 -10.05 12.85
C GLY A 570 4.00 -10.33 11.54
N LEU A 571 4.36 -9.29 10.78
CA LEU A 571 5.16 -9.43 9.56
C LEU A 571 6.59 -9.91 9.87
N ASN A 572 7.24 -9.28 10.85
CA ASN A 572 8.57 -9.65 11.30
C ASN A 572 8.60 -11.09 11.85
N TYR A 573 7.57 -11.49 12.61
CA TYR A 573 7.40 -12.85 13.11
C TYR A 573 7.23 -13.85 11.97
N TYR A 574 6.41 -13.58 10.98
CA TYR A 574 6.29 -14.42 9.79
C TYR A 574 7.64 -14.61 9.07
N TYR A 575 8.40 -13.53 8.85
CA TYR A 575 9.69 -13.62 8.19
C TYR A 575 10.73 -14.36 9.03
N PHE A 576 10.73 -14.13 10.33
CA PHE A 576 11.56 -14.91 11.27
C PHE A 576 11.28 -16.41 11.16
N LEU A 577 10.01 -16.82 11.25
CA LEU A 577 9.61 -18.23 11.11
C LEU A 577 9.97 -18.80 9.73
N SER A 578 9.67 -18.07 8.69
CA SER A 578 9.93 -18.47 7.31
C SER A 578 11.42 -18.73 7.05
N THR A 579 12.30 -17.86 7.56
CA THR A 579 13.74 -18.01 7.42
C THR A 579 14.29 -19.11 8.33
N LEU A 580 13.79 -19.21 9.56
CA LEU A 580 14.16 -20.27 10.50
C LEU A 580 13.83 -21.66 9.95
N ILE A 581 12.61 -21.85 9.42
CA ILE A 581 12.20 -23.12 8.78
C ILE A 581 13.08 -23.42 7.57
N SER A 582 13.47 -22.40 6.78
CA SER A 582 14.41 -22.57 5.66
C SER A 582 15.77 -23.06 6.14
N VAL A 583 16.32 -22.48 7.20
CA VAL A 583 17.60 -22.93 7.80
C VAL A 583 17.50 -24.40 8.23
N PHE A 584 16.45 -24.78 8.96
CA PHE A 584 16.25 -26.18 9.36
C PHE A 584 16.11 -27.12 8.15
N THR A 585 15.37 -26.70 7.13
CA THR A 585 15.21 -27.46 5.89
C THR A 585 16.56 -27.68 5.21
N PHE A 586 17.41 -26.66 5.13
CA PHE A 586 18.74 -26.79 4.55
C PHE A 586 19.67 -27.67 5.36
N VAL A 587 19.65 -27.55 6.68
CA VAL A 587 20.45 -28.43 7.57
C VAL A 587 20.00 -29.90 7.41
N TYR A 588 18.68 -30.13 7.39
CA TYR A 588 18.11 -31.47 7.16
C TYR A 588 18.53 -32.06 5.80
N LEU A 589 18.33 -31.29 4.70
CA LEU A 589 18.68 -31.74 3.35
C LEU A 589 20.17 -32.00 3.19
N ARG A 590 21.02 -31.24 3.88
CA ARG A 590 22.47 -31.44 3.89
C ARG A 590 22.86 -32.79 4.54
N SER A 591 22.17 -33.19 5.61
CA SER A 591 22.41 -34.48 6.24
C SER A 591 21.80 -35.65 5.48
N ALA A 592 20.67 -35.43 4.80
CA ALA A 592 19.95 -36.49 4.09
C ALA A 592 20.54 -36.81 2.71
N ILE A 593 21.16 -35.83 2.03
CA ILE A 593 21.67 -36.00 0.64
C ILE A 593 23.20 -36.10 0.71
N LYS A 594 23.71 -37.35 0.46
CA LYS A 594 25.15 -37.66 0.41
C LYS A 594 25.70 -37.33 -0.99
N GLU A 595 26.72 -36.48 -1.05
CA GLU A 595 27.33 -36.03 -2.31
C GLU A 595 27.99 -37.19 -3.07
N ASP A 596 28.60 -38.18 -2.38
CA ASP A 596 29.23 -39.34 -2.99
C ASP A 596 28.23 -40.26 -3.73
N GLU A 597 27.05 -40.48 -3.12
CA GLU A 597 25.99 -41.27 -3.75
C GLU A 597 25.44 -40.54 -4.98
N LEU A 598 25.31 -39.21 -4.87
CA LEU A 598 24.85 -38.36 -5.96
C LEU A 598 25.85 -38.40 -7.14
N LEU A 599 27.16 -38.35 -6.85
CA LEU A 599 28.23 -38.45 -7.85
C LEU A 599 28.17 -39.80 -8.59
N ARG A 600 27.99 -40.90 -7.88
CA ARG A 600 27.82 -42.24 -8.48
C ARG A 600 26.62 -42.29 -9.42
N LYS A 601 25.48 -41.72 -9.03
CA LYS A 601 24.28 -41.63 -9.86
C LYS A 601 24.54 -40.80 -11.13
N MET A 602 25.30 -39.72 -11.02
CA MET A 602 25.67 -38.86 -12.15
C MET A 602 26.67 -39.55 -13.10
N GLN A 603 27.62 -40.30 -12.58
CA GLN A 603 28.54 -41.11 -13.39
C GLN A 603 27.79 -42.20 -14.15
N ALA A 604 26.89 -42.94 -13.50
CA ALA A 604 26.01 -43.92 -14.13
C ALA A 604 25.11 -43.27 -15.25
N TYR A 605 24.56 -42.07 -14.95
CA TYR A 605 23.82 -41.30 -15.95
C TYR A 605 24.68 -40.94 -17.17
N HIS A 606 25.94 -40.54 -16.96
CA HIS A 606 26.86 -40.22 -18.00
C HIS A 606 27.17 -41.44 -18.88
N GLU A 607 27.47 -42.60 -18.26
CA GLU A 607 27.76 -43.85 -19.00
C GLU A 607 26.55 -44.32 -19.82
N ALA A 608 25.34 -44.30 -19.24
CA ALA A 608 24.11 -44.68 -19.92
C ALA A 608 23.75 -43.78 -21.13
N ASN A 609 24.15 -42.49 -21.09
CA ASN A 609 23.86 -41.55 -22.15
C ASN A 609 25.06 -41.26 -23.10
N LYS A 610 26.18 -41.93 -22.93
CA LYS A 610 27.40 -41.75 -23.73
C LYS A 610 27.14 -41.97 -25.25
N ASN A 611 26.24 -42.89 -25.58
CA ASN A 611 25.88 -43.29 -26.92
C ASN A 611 24.57 -42.65 -27.46
N ASN A 612 23.91 -41.77 -26.66
CA ASN A 612 22.60 -41.20 -27.03
C ASN A 612 22.57 -39.66 -26.89
N PRO A 613 23.15 -38.91 -27.85
CA PRO A 613 23.26 -37.45 -27.73
C PRO A 613 21.92 -36.69 -27.79
N LYS A 614 20.78 -37.36 -28.01
CA LYS A 614 19.46 -36.75 -28.26
C LYS A 614 18.67 -36.34 -26.99
N LYS A 615 19.15 -36.61 -25.80
CA LYS A 615 18.47 -36.16 -24.54
C LYS A 615 19.10 -34.93 -23.91
N ARG A 616 19.47 -33.92 -24.68
CA ARG A 616 19.84 -32.61 -24.15
C ARG A 616 18.56 -31.83 -23.82
N SER A 617 18.48 -31.21 -22.62
CA SER A 617 17.31 -30.39 -22.27
C SER A 617 17.17 -29.22 -23.27
N GLY A 618 15.97 -28.95 -23.77
CA GLY A 618 15.73 -27.97 -24.83
C GLY A 618 16.21 -26.54 -24.48
N MET A 619 16.34 -26.21 -23.21
CA MET A 619 16.85 -24.91 -22.73
C MET A 619 18.40 -24.86 -22.83
N MET A 620 19.11 -25.91 -22.50
CA MET A 620 20.58 -26.00 -22.63
C MET A 620 20.99 -25.99 -24.11
N ALA A 621 20.25 -26.66 -24.99
CA ALA A 621 20.48 -26.61 -26.43
C ALA A 621 20.27 -25.20 -27.01
N ARG A 622 19.29 -24.44 -26.52
CA ARG A 622 19.08 -23.04 -26.92
C ARG A 622 20.20 -22.12 -26.43
N LEU A 623 20.69 -22.31 -25.20
CA LEU A 623 21.81 -21.55 -24.65
C LEU A 623 23.11 -21.83 -25.40
N GLU A 624 23.40 -23.11 -25.74
CA GLU A 624 24.54 -23.48 -26.57
C GLU A 624 24.43 -22.86 -27.97
N ALA A 625 23.24 -22.86 -28.58
CA ALA A 625 23.00 -22.24 -29.88
C ALA A 625 23.24 -20.72 -29.85
N LEU A 626 22.73 -20.02 -28.84
CA LEU A 626 22.96 -18.59 -28.67
C LEU A 626 24.44 -18.26 -28.44
N GLN A 627 25.14 -19.06 -27.65
CA GLN A 627 26.59 -18.88 -27.45
C GLN A 627 27.41 -19.12 -28.73
N GLN A 628 27.04 -20.13 -29.51
CA GLN A 628 27.69 -20.39 -30.81
C GLN A 628 27.43 -19.25 -31.80
N GLU A 629 26.22 -18.68 -31.79
CA GLU A 629 25.88 -17.53 -32.63
C GLU A 629 26.67 -16.27 -32.23
N GLN A 630 26.78 -16.00 -30.94
CA GLN A 630 27.63 -14.91 -30.43
C GLN A 630 29.11 -15.10 -30.79
N GLN A 631 29.63 -16.33 -30.74
CA GLN A 631 31.00 -16.60 -31.15
C GLN A 631 31.22 -16.35 -32.67
N ARG A 632 30.30 -16.79 -33.51
CA ARG A 632 30.36 -16.50 -34.95
C ARG A 632 30.37 -15.01 -35.22
N LEU A 633 29.53 -14.25 -34.55
CA LEU A 633 29.47 -12.79 -34.68
C LEU A 633 30.79 -12.12 -34.24
N LEU A 634 31.39 -12.57 -33.13
CA LEU A 634 32.69 -12.08 -32.67
C LEU A 634 33.83 -12.43 -33.61
N GLU A 635 33.86 -13.64 -34.16
CA GLU A 635 34.86 -14.05 -35.16
C GLU A 635 34.70 -13.26 -36.47
N GLU A 636 33.47 -12.99 -36.91
CA GLU A 636 33.21 -12.14 -38.07
C GLU A 636 33.64 -10.68 -37.84
N GLN A 637 33.38 -10.13 -36.63
CA GLN A 637 33.86 -8.80 -36.29
C GLN A 637 35.40 -8.71 -36.22
N GLN A 638 36.05 -9.75 -35.70
CA GLN A 638 37.52 -9.79 -35.69
C GLN A 638 38.11 -9.95 -37.11
N LYS A 639 37.47 -10.69 -38.00
CA LYS A 639 37.87 -10.77 -39.41
C LYS A 639 37.69 -9.44 -40.13
N ARG A 640 36.59 -8.71 -39.87
CA ARG A 640 36.37 -7.35 -40.44
C ARG A 640 37.34 -6.28 -39.91
N ARG A 641 37.88 -6.46 -38.71
CA ARG A 641 38.91 -5.55 -38.14
C ARG A 641 40.31 -5.84 -38.63
N LYS A 642 40.57 -7.01 -39.27
CA LYS A 642 41.85 -7.40 -39.83
C LYS A 642 41.92 -7.21 -41.35
N GLN A 643 40.82 -6.89 -42.00
CA GLN A 643 40.73 -6.32 -43.35
C GLN A 643 40.68 -4.79 -43.31
#